data_f2e34e26117db6c73a5345b21e9420ea
#
_entry.id   f2e34e26117db6c73a5345b21e9420ea
#
_cell.length_a   1.000
_cell.length_b   1.000
_cell.length_c   1.000
_cell.angle_alpha   90.00
_cell.angle_beta   90.00
_cell.angle_gamma   90.00
#
_symmetry.space_group_name_H-M   'P 1'
#
loop_
_entity.id
_entity.type
_entity.pdbx_description
1 polymer ?
#
loop_
_entity_poly.entity_id
_entity_poly.type
_entity_poly.pdbx_seq_one_letter_code
_entity_poly.pdbx_strand_id
1 'polypeptide(L)'
;MKKILLLLLIFASMKAQYKSDFKDLIQTTYNRTFDKSIILEYLNSSDKEKVKAALLSIANSGNKSFIKDIIKLDSDKLLNEKVFALGKLGADSLSENFLMKNIDNVDENFNSQRIFFEALGSLITKDNFSELLLSNKDYVGFPFSIVSAVARKLEFNKDTLNNYLLNNLESPNSNLVFASLYALYRIFPPAGSEDYFISTLNKEYPSWEKEIKAYALGCLRRLKRFPVEKNIFQKLFADEDWRIRTELARTAVFSARFNENSDMYFKLLIDENPNVSRQAAISLRDLKPGTIKKTKLDSILQNKLTKNTLGELLVTYSHLFPEESERLIDEFSTLISRKFIFEIIDNIKDAESRFNLLSEELMLSSARDRIYLAGSFLKLQDEYRRDKKYSKILISLLRENNAPVISIISDGLNEDFVIANSSLIQEVILDHLFSKVNDSNYLESIQSLYRLSSKISQQFEMQTKEIISNSKTASIKQIATGNVELKNDTMFNTIFNEAFNYSEAVITTNKGQFTFEFLPEVAPISVGNFCYLAKKSYFNENSFHRAVPNFVIQTGDSTSTGWGGPGYDIISEFSSYPFETGFVGMASAGKDTEGSQWFVMHNFYPHLNTNYTVFGKIINGQNVVDFIDQDDVVIFVELIK
;
A
#
# COMPACT_ATOMS: atom_id res chain seq x y z
N MET A 1 -24.46 32.25 -16.69
CA MET A 1 -23.54 31.94 -17.78
C MET A 1 -22.31 32.86 -17.82
N LYS A 2 -22.41 34.21 -18.00
CA LYS A 2 -21.20 35.09 -18.07
C LYS A 2 -20.29 35.05 -16.85
N LYS A 3 -20.79 34.94 -15.61
CA LYS A 3 -19.96 34.83 -14.40
C LYS A 3 -19.25 33.48 -14.28
N ILE A 4 -19.87 32.40 -14.73
CA ILE A 4 -19.26 31.07 -14.75
C ILE A 4 -18.16 31.00 -15.82
N LEU A 5 -18.42 31.59 -16.99
CA LEU A 5 -17.41 31.67 -18.06
C LEU A 5 -16.19 32.53 -17.66
N LEU A 6 -16.42 33.60 -16.90
CA LEU A 6 -15.34 34.46 -16.38
C LEU A 6 -14.52 33.73 -15.31
N LEU A 7 -15.15 32.99 -14.40
CA LEU A 7 -14.47 32.13 -13.42
C LEU A 7 -13.65 31.04 -14.11
N LEU A 8 -14.20 30.35 -15.12
CA LEU A 8 -13.47 29.34 -15.90
C LEU A 8 -12.28 29.93 -16.65
N LEU A 9 -12.40 31.15 -17.19
CA LEU A 9 -11.29 31.84 -17.85
C LEU A 9 -10.22 32.28 -16.84
N ILE A 10 -10.59 32.72 -15.65
CA ILE A 10 -9.63 33.06 -14.58
C ILE A 10 -8.90 31.79 -14.12
N PHE A 11 -9.61 30.69 -13.87
CA PHE A 11 -8.99 29.41 -13.50
C PHE A 11 -8.04 28.89 -14.61
N ALA A 12 -8.45 28.96 -15.88
CA ALA A 12 -7.60 28.55 -16.99
C ALA A 12 -6.34 29.43 -17.12
N SER A 13 -6.45 30.75 -16.89
CA SER A 13 -5.30 31.65 -16.91
C SER A 13 -4.35 31.41 -15.72
N MET A 14 -4.87 31.16 -14.52
CA MET A 14 -4.07 30.80 -13.34
C MET A 14 -3.33 29.48 -13.54
N LYS A 15 -3.98 28.43 -14.07
CA LYS A 15 -3.32 27.16 -14.40
C LYS A 15 -2.23 27.32 -15.47
N ALA A 16 -2.47 28.12 -16.50
CA ALA A 16 -1.49 28.39 -17.55
C ALA A 16 -0.28 29.16 -17.01
N GLN A 17 -0.49 30.11 -16.10
CA GLN A 17 0.59 30.86 -15.45
C GLN A 17 1.38 29.97 -14.51
N TYR A 18 0.73 29.17 -13.67
CA TYR A 18 1.41 28.18 -12.82
C TYR A 18 2.30 27.26 -13.66
N LYS A 19 1.79 26.75 -14.78
CA LYS A 19 2.54 25.88 -15.70
C LYS A 19 3.84 26.53 -16.22
N SER A 20 3.80 27.82 -16.61
CA SER A 20 5.01 28.51 -17.08
C SER A 20 5.98 28.82 -15.95
N ASP A 21 5.45 29.21 -14.80
CA ASP A 21 6.23 29.74 -13.67
C ASP A 21 6.96 28.67 -12.86
N PHE A 22 6.55 27.39 -12.97
CA PHE A 22 7.12 26.28 -12.18
C PHE A 22 7.85 25.22 -13.01
N LYS A 23 7.87 25.39 -14.35
CA LYS A 23 8.40 24.37 -15.27
C LYS A 23 9.83 23.98 -14.94
N ASP A 24 10.70 24.95 -14.74
CA ASP A 24 12.13 24.70 -14.53
C ASP A 24 12.41 23.99 -13.22
N LEU A 25 11.69 24.36 -12.16
CA LEU A 25 11.77 23.70 -10.86
C LEU A 25 11.29 22.25 -10.95
N ILE A 26 10.15 22.01 -11.60
CA ILE A 26 9.59 20.67 -11.76
C ILE A 26 10.50 19.82 -12.67
N GLN A 27 11.10 20.41 -13.71
CA GLN A 27 12.03 19.70 -14.59
C GLN A 27 13.32 19.27 -13.87
N THR A 28 13.93 20.13 -13.05
CA THR A 28 15.13 19.73 -12.28
C THR A 28 14.79 18.67 -11.24
N THR A 29 13.56 18.72 -10.68
CA THR A 29 13.04 17.68 -9.75
C THR A 29 12.81 16.36 -10.50
N TYR A 30 12.17 16.40 -11.67
CA TYR A 30 11.92 15.22 -12.51
C TYR A 30 13.23 14.55 -12.94
N ASN A 31 14.19 15.34 -13.40
CA ASN A 31 15.51 14.84 -13.84
C ASN A 31 16.38 14.37 -12.67
N ARG A 32 15.95 14.56 -11.43
CA ARG A 32 16.72 14.28 -10.19
C ARG A 32 18.07 15.02 -10.15
N THR A 33 18.20 16.12 -10.90
CA THR A 33 19.40 16.97 -10.87
C THR A 33 19.38 17.92 -9.67
N PHE A 34 18.18 18.33 -9.22
CA PHE A 34 17.97 19.22 -8.10
C PHE A 34 18.90 20.45 -8.14
N ASP A 35 18.88 21.16 -9.28
CA ASP A 35 19.76 22.32 -9.49
C ASP A 35 19.60 23.34 -8.37
N LYS A 36 20.68 23.55 -7.62
CA LYS A 36 20.66 24.39 -6.42
C LYS A 36 20.35 25.84 -6.74
N SER A 37 20.76 26.37 -7.88
CA SER A 37 20.53 27.76 -8.26
C SER A 37 19.05 28.01 -8.53
N ILE A 38 18.40 27.10 -9.28
CA ILE A 38 16.96 27.15 -9.55
C ILE A 38 16.17 27.02 -8.23
N ILE A 39 16.47 26.00 -7.42
CA ILE A 39 15.76 25.76 -6.16
C ILE A 39 15.88 26.98 -5.21
N LEU A 40 17.07 27.58 -5.07
CA LEU A 40 17.27 28.75 -4.23
C LEU A 40 16.58 30.02 -4.76
N GLU A 41 16.48 30.18 -6.08
CA GLU A 41 15.68 31.26 -6.67
C GLU A 41 14.22 31.18 -6.22
N TYR A 42 13.60 29.99 -6.34
CA TYR A 42 12.23 29.76 -5.91
C TYR A 42 12.08 29.87 -4.38
N LEU A 43 13.01 29.35 -3.61
CA LEU A 43 13.00 29.39 -2.16
C LEU A 43 13.06 30.82 -1.59
N ASN A 44 13.74 31.74 -2.28
CA ASN A 44 13.88 33.14 -1.90
C ASN A 44 12.83 34.05 -2.58
N SER A 45 11.82 33.48 -3.24
CA SER A 45 10.76 34.26 -3.88
C SER A 45 9.82 34.91 -2.84
N SER A 46 9.26 36.07 -3.20
CA SER A 46 8.15 36.66 -2.43
C SER A 46 6.82 35.95 -2.63
N ASP A 47 6.71 35.12 -3.67
CA ASP A 47 5.54 34.29 -3.96
C ASP A 47 5.59 33.02 -3.10
N LYS A 48 4.59 32.86 -2.21
CA LYS A 48 4.50 31.73 -1.30
C LYS A 48 4.36 30.39 -2.01
N GLU A 49 3.65 30.36 -3.14
CA GLU A 49 3.47 29.10 -3.88
C GLU A 49 4.80 28.62 -4.51
N LYS A 50 5.65 29.56 -4.94
CA LYS A 50 7.02 29.24 -5.36
C LYS A 50 7.87 28.69 -4.21
N VAL A 51 7.78 29.28 -3.04
CA VAL A 51 8.49 28.79 -1.85
C VAL A 51 8.00 27.39 -1.44
N LYS A 52 6.69 27.14 -1.44
CA LYS A 52 6.13 25.80 -1.17
C LYS A 52 6.63 24.76 -2.15
N ALA A 53 6.60 25.06 -3.45
CA ALA A 53 7.10 24.16 -4.48
C ALA A 53 8.60 23.87 -4.33
N ALA A 54 9.41 24.88 -3.96
CA ALA A 54 10.83 24.67 -3.67
C ALA A 54 11.04 23.76 -2.45
N LEU A 55 10.29 23.97 -1.35
CA LEU A 55 10.33 23.10 -0.17
C LEU A 55 9.94 21.66 -0.50
N LEU A 56 8.94 21.45 -1.36
CA LEU A 56 8.52 20.14 -1.82
C LEU A 56 9.62 19.47 -2.68
N SER A 57 10.24 20.22 -3.59
CA SER A 57 11.39 19.74 -4.38
C SER A 57 12.56 19.34 -3.47
N ILE A 58 12.91 20.19 -2.49
CA ILE A 58 13.96 19.88 -1.50
C ILE A 58 13.64 18.62 -0.71
N ALA A 59 12.40 18.46 -0.23
CA ALA A 59 11.95 17.27 0.49
C ALA A 59 12.21 15.99 -0.31
N ASN A 60 11.95 16.02 -1.61
CA ASN A 60 12.13 14.89 -2.53
C ASN A 60 13.59 14.67 -2.95
N SER A 61 14.48 15.68 -2.74
CA SER A 61 15.90 15.58 -3.12
C SER A 61 16.73 14.68 -2.19
N GLY A 62 16.38 14.62 -0.89
CA GLY A 62 17.22 14.01 0.14
C GLY A 62 18.52 14.78 0.43
N ASN A 63 18.71 15.98 -0.15
CA ASN A 63 19.96 16.75 -0.07
C ASN A 63 19.99 17.64 1.19
N LYS A 64 20.72 17.22 2.21
CA LYS A 64 20.85 17.93 3.49
C LYS A 64 21.53 19.30 3.39
N SER A 65 22.18 19.65 2.26
CA SER A 65 22.82 20.96 2.12
C SER A 65 21.82 22.12 2.14
N PHE A 66 20.52 21.88 1.94
CA PHE A 66 19.44 22.87 2.01
C PHE A 66 18.92 23.14 3.44
N ILE A 67 19.30 22.37 4.45
CA ILE A 67 18.77 22.50 5.82
C ILE A 67 18.93 23.94 6.34
N LYS A 68 20.10 24.52 6.18
CA LYS A 68 20.37 25.91 6.62
C LYS A 68 19.52 26.93 5.87
N ASP A 69 19.27 26.70 4.60
CA ASP A 69 18.47 27.60 3.77
C ASP A 69 16.99 27.55 4.17
N ILE A 70 16.45 26.35 4.47
CA ILE A 70 15.08 26.17 5.00
C ILE A 70 14.91 26.88 6.36
N ILE A 71 15.86 26.67 7.28
CA ILE A 71 15.76 27.22 8.64
C ILE A 71 15.78 28.76 8.64
N LYS A 72 16.52 29.38 7.72
CA LYS A 72 16.63 30.82 7.56
C LYS A 72 15.38 31.49 6.98
N LEU A 73 14.46 30.72 6.37
CA LEU A 73 13.22 31.30 5.86
C LEU A 73 12.42 31.95 6.97
N ASP A 74 12.19 33.25 6.83
CA ASP A 74 11.38 34.05 7.76
C ASP A 74 9.90 33.88 7.40
N SER A 75 9.29 32.80 7.83
CA SER A 75 7.86 32.58 7.57
C SER A 75 7.25 31.53 8.48
N ASP A 76 6.59 32.00 9.55
CA ASP A 76 5.73 31.16 10.39
C ASP A 76 4.56 30.56 9.58
N LYS A 77 4.17 31.24 8.49
CA LYS A 77 3.06 30.82 7.61
C LYS A 77 3.34 29.57 6.76
N LEU A 78 4.59 29.09 6.72
CA LEU A 78 5.01 27.89 5.97
C LEU A 78 5.64 26.85 6.90
N LEU A 79 5.27 26.84 8.17
CA LEU A 79 5.86 25.94 9.16
C LEU A 79 5.67 24.47 8.76
N ASN A 80 4.48 24.09 8.30
CA ASN A 80 4.19 22.71 7.89
C ASN A 80 5.08 22.24 6.73
N GLU A 81 5.25 23.07 5.70
CA GLU A 81 6.08 22.75 4.53
C GLU A 81 7.57 22.70 4.89
N LYS A 82 8.05 23.64 5.74
CA LYS A 82 9.43 23.61 6.26
C LYS A 82 9.69 22.35 7.07
N VAL A 83 8.79 22.02 7.99
CA VAL A 83 8.87 20.85 8.86
C VAL A 83 8.84 19.56 8.05
N PHE A 84 7.92 19.45 7.08
CA PHE A 84 7.87 18.33 6.16
C PHE A 84 9.20 18.15 5.42
N ALA A 85 9.75 19.23 4.84
CA ALA A 85 11.01 19.19 4.13
C ALA A 85 12.18 18.73 5.03
N LEU A 86 12.29 19.29 6.23
CA LEU A 86 13.32 18.92 7.20
C LEU A 86 13.20 17.44 7.61
N GLY A 87 11.97 16.97 7.89
CA GLY A 87 11.70 15.57 8.22
C GLY A 87 12.12 14.59 7.12
N LYS A 88 11.87 14.94 5.85
CA LYS A 88 12.25 14.13 4.68
C LYS A 88 13.75 14.11 4.41
N LEU A 89 14.48 15.18 4.77
CA LEU A 89 15.93 15.20 4.66
C LEU A 89 16.63 14.28 5.68
N GLY A 90 15.93 13.87 6.72
CA GLY A 90 16.41 12.89 7.71
C GLY A 90 17.31 13.49 8.80
N ALA A 91 17.71 12.65 9.77
CA ALA A 91 18.35 13.06 11.02
C ALA A 91 19.49 14.07 10.84
N ASP A 92 19.34 15.21 11.51
CA ASP A 92 20.29 16.32 11.57
C ASP A 92 20.01 17.17 12.82
N SER A 93 21.06 17.58 13.55
CA SER A 93 20.92 18.32 14.82
C SER A 93 20.31 19.73 14.64
N LEU A 94 20.57 20.40 13.52
CA LEU A 94 19.99 21.72 13.26
C LEU A 94 18.49 21.60 13.02
N SER A 95 18.07 20.57 12.26
CA SER A 95 16.66 20.26 12.00
C SER A 95 15.93 19.92 13.29
N GLU A 96 16.48 19.02 14.12
CA GLU A 96 15.91 18.67 15.42
C GLU A 96 15.75 19.90 16.33
N ASN A 97 16.81 20.69 16.48
CA ASN A 97 16.77 21.91 17.28
C ASN A 97 15.74 22.93 16.79
N PHE A 98 15.57 23.05 15.46
CA PHE A 98 14.54 23.89 14.89
C PHE A 98 13.14 23.41 15.28
N LEU A 99 12.85 22.11 15.16
CA LEU A 99 11.57 21.56 15.54
C LEU A 99 11.32 21.71 17.04
N MET A 100 12.27 21.36 17.89
CA MET A 100 12.12 21.48 19.35
C MET A 100 11.81 22.92 19.80
N LYS A 101 12.41 23.92 19.15
CA LYS A 101 12.12 25.34 19.44
C LYS A 101 10.72 25.79 18.97
N ASN A 102 10.14 25.13 17.99
CA ASN A 102 8.86 25.49 17.40
C ASN A 102 7.71 24.57 17.83
N ILE A 103 7.93 23.67 18.76
CA ILE A 103 6.93 22.67 19.16
C ILE A 103 5.65 23.32 19.74
N ASP A 104 5.77 24.42 20.47
CA ASP A 104 4.63 25.15 21.05
C ASP A 104 4.01 26.17 20.04
N ASN A 105 4.61 26.35 18.86
CA ASN A 105 4.11 27.21 17.77
C ASN A 105 3.30 26.45 16.72
N VAL A 106 3.13 25.15 16.89
CA VAL A 106 2.37 24.32 15.95
C VAL A 106 0.89 24.63 16.05
N ASP A 107 0.26 24.87 14.91
CA ASP A 107 -1.19 25.06 14.85
C ASP A 107 -1.93 23.88 15.53
N GLU A 108 -3.01 24.17 16.25
CA GLU A 108 -3.86 23.17 16.92
C GLU A 108 -4.59 22.26 15.92
N ASN A 109 -4.58 22.58 14.64
CA ASN A 109 -5.15 21.75 13.58
C ASN A 109 -4.49 20.36 13.57
N PHE A 110 -5.33 19.32 13.51
CA PHE A 110 -4.87 17.92 13.56
C PHE A 110 -3.80 17.59 12.51
N ASN A 111 -3.96 18.06 11.28
CA ASN A 111 -2.99 17.78 10.22
C ASN A 111 -1.65 18.50 10.45
N SER A 112 -1.65 19.72 10.95
CA SER A 112 -0.43 20.45 11.33
C SER A 112 0.32 19.72 12.44
N GLN A 113 -0.40 19.31 13.49
CA GLN A 113 0.15 18.48 14.57
C GLN A 113 0.75 17.18 14.04
N ARG A 114 0.02 16.45 13.19
CA ARG A 114 0.49 15.21 12.58
C ARG A 114 1.78 15.42 11.78
N ILE A 115 1.79 16.38 10.83
CA ILE A 115 2.97 16.67 9.98
C ILE A 115 4.19 16.99 10.85
N PHE A 116 4.00 17.84 11.85
CA PHE A 116 5.08 18.26 12.74
C PHE A 116 5.66 17.07 13.51
N PHE A 117 4.81 16.28 14.14
CA PHE A 117 5.26 15.17 14.98
C PHE A 117 5.74 13.95 14.18
N GLU A 118 5.22 13.68 12.98
CA GLU A 118 5.80 12.70 12.05
C GLU A 118 7.25 13.10 11.69
N ALA A 119 7.47 14.38 11.36
CA ALA A 119 8.81 14.90 11.06
C ALA A 119 9.72 14.86 12.30
N LEU A 120 9.24 15.32 13.45
CA LEU A 120 10.00 15.27 14.71
C LEU A 120 10.43 13.83 15.04
N GLY A 121 9.52 12.86 14.95
CA GLY A 121 9.81 11.45 15.20
C GLY A 121 10.87 10.87 14.26
N SER A 122 11.01 11.43 13.04
CA SER A 122 12.07 11.04 12.10
C SER A 122 13.46 11.61 12.44
N LEU A 123 13.53 12.63 13.33
CA LEU A 123 14.74 13.40 13.63
C LEU A 123 15.19 13.27 15.08
N ILE A 124 14.24 13.14 16.02
CA ILE A 124 14.43 13.31 17.47
C ILE A 124 15.50 12.38 18.05
N THR A 125 16.30 12.89 18.94
CA THR A 125 17.25 12.12 19.76
C THR A 125 16.55 11.41 20.92
N LYS A 126 17.24 10.45 21.55
CA LYS A 126 16.72 9.69 22.70
C LYS A 126 16.39 10.59 23.89
N ASP A 127 17.24 11.55 24.16
CA ASP A 127 17.11 12.43 25.34
C ASP A 127 15.91 13.36 25.18
N ASN A 128 15.79 14.05 24.04
CA ASN A 128 14.65 14.91 23.73
C ASN A 128 13.32 14.14 23.66
N PHE A 129 13.35 12.90 23.12
CA PHE A 129 12.17 12.04 23.09
C PHE A 129 11.71 11.67 24.51
N SER A 130 12.66 11.30 25.40
CA SER A 130 12.37 10.96 26.78
C SER A 130 11.83 12.18 27.57
N GLU A 131 12.37 13.35 27.33
CA GLU A 131 11.88 14.61 27.92
C GLU A 131 10.44 14.90 27.50
N LEU A 132 10.12 14.78 26.20
CA LEU A 132 8.75 14.97 25.71
C LEU A 132 7.77 13.95 26.28
N LEU A 133 8.16 12.68 26.35
CA LEU A 133 7.34 11.60 26.91
C LEU A 133 6.99 11.85 28.39
N LEU A 134 7.88 12.51 29.14
CA LEU A 134 7.71 12.81 30.57
C LEU A 134 7.09 14.19 30.82
N SER A 135 6.96 15.04 29.80
CA SER A 135 6.54 16.46 29.96
C SER A 135 5.08 16.64 30.37
N ASN A 136 4.26 15.59 30.36
CA ASN A 136 2.81 15.63 30.59
C ASN A 136 2.04 16.67 29.72
N LYS A 137 2.63 17.11 28.60
CA LYS A 137 1.94 17.96 27.62
C LYS A 137 1.12 17.08 26.66
N ASP A 138 -0.16 17.42 26.51
CA ASP A 138 -1.10 16.69 25.65
C ASP A 138 -0.96 17.13 24.17
N TYR A 139 0.22 16.92 23.60
CA TYR A 139 0.40 17.12 22.15
C TYR A 139 -0.34 16.06 21.36
N VAL A 140 -1.40 16.45 20.67
CA VAL A 140 -2.24 15.55 19.86
C VAL A 140 -1.42 14.77 18.81
N GLY A 141 -0.38 15.38 18.27
CA GLY A 141 0.48 14.76 17.28
C GLY A 141 1.58 13.85 17.84
N PHE A 142 1.90 13.92 19.13
CA PHE A 142 3.05 13.19 19.70
C PHE A 142 2.99 11.67 19.48
N PRO A 143 1.84 10.98 19.51
CA PRO A 143 1.78 9.56 19.17
C PRO A 143 2.30 9.21 17.76
N PHE A 144 2.22 10.12 16.78
CA PHE A 144 2.81 9.90 15.46
C PHE A 144 4.35 9.92 15.50
N SER A 145 4.94 10.79 16.35
CA SER A 145 6.40 10.79 16.54
C SER A 145 6.91 9.49 17.12
N ILE A 146 6.12 8.86 18.00
CA ILE A 146 6.44 7.55 18.60
C ILE A 146 6.59 6.50 17.51
N VAL A 147 5.64 6.42 16.55
CA VAL A 147 5.70 5.45 15.46
C VAL A 147 6.96 5.63 14.61
N SER A 148 7.30 6.88 14.27
CA SER A 148 8.50 7.19 13.48
C SER A 148 9.80 6.90 14.25
N ALA A 149 9.86 7.24 15.54
CA ALA A 149 11.01 6.97 16.40
C ALA A 149 11.25 5.47 16.59
N VAL A 150 10.17 4.68 16.80
CA VAL A 150 10.25 3.21 16.91
C VAL A 150 10.74 2.59 15.60
N ALA A 151 10.27 3.07 14.45
CA ALA A 151 10.72 2.59 13.14
C ALA A 151 12.24 2.79 12.94
N ARG A 152 12.82 3.84 13.53
CA ARG A 152 14.28 4.09 13.56
C ARG A 152 15.04 3.29 14.64
N LYS A 153 14.34 2.43 15.40
CA LYS A 153 14.89 1.64 16.50
C LYS A 153 15.44 2.51 17.64
N LEU A 154 14.82 3.67 17.90
CA LEU A 154 15.15 4.50 19.05
C LEU A 154 14.83 3.74 20.35
N GLU A 155 15.77 3.70 21.28
CA GLU A 155 15.59 3.06 22.57
C GLU A 155 14.81 3.97 23.54
N PHE A 156 13.83 3.42 24.24
CA PHE A 156 13.00 4.11 25.22
C PHE A 156 12.46 3.12 26.28
N ASN A 157 11.92 3.67 27.38
CA ASN A 157 11.22 2.85 28.38
C ASN A 157 9.84 2.45 27.84
N LYS A 158 9.67 1.15 27.59
CA LYS A 158 8.41 0.61 27.01
C LYS A 158 7.21 0.79 27.92
N ASP A 159 7.38 0.63 29.22
CA ASP A 159 6.26 0.73 30.16
C ASP A 159 5.76 2.18 30.27
N THR A 160 6.69 3.15 30.35
CA THR A 160 6.33 4.58 30.33
C THR A 160 5.58 4.93 29.04
N LEU A 161 6.07 4.45 27.88
CA LEU A 161 5.44 4.69 26.59
C LEU A 161 4.04 4.08 26.51
N ASN A 162 3.90 2.81 26.90
CA ASN A 162 2.62 2.13 26.90
C ASN A 162 1.60 2.82 27.83
N ASN A 163 2.03 3.19 29.04
CA ASN A 163 1.18 3.90 29.97
C ASN A 163 0.70 5.25 29.42
N TYR A 164 1.61 6.01 28.78
CA TYR A 164 1.25 7.26 28.11
C TYR A 164 0.16 7.02 27.05
N LEU A 165 0.37 6.08 26.13
CA LEU A 165 -0.58 5.81 25.06
C LEU A 165 -1.93 5.27 25.56
N LEU A 166 -1.92 4.37 26.56
CA LEU A 166 -3.14 3.79 27.12
C LEU A 166 -3.95 4.85 27.90
N ASN A 167 -3.29 5.72 28.67
CA ASN A 167 -3.97 6.79 29.40
C ASN A 167 -4.66 7.78 28.44
N ASN A 168 -4.08 8.03 27.26
CA ASN A 168 -4.68 8.89 26.24
C ASN A 168 -6.00 8.33 25.69
N LEU A 169 -6.30 7.03 25.83
CA LEU A 169 -7.57 6.46 25.38
C LEU A 169 -8.76 6.89 26.26
N GLU A 170 -8.49 7.46 27.44
CA GLU A 170 -9.51 8.06 28.31
C GLU A 170 -9.72 9.56 28.04
N SER A 171 -8.93 10.17 27.14
CA SER A 171 -9.04 11.58 26.78
C SER A 171 -10.40 11.90 26.13
N PRO A 172 -10.99 13.08 26.42
CA PRO A 172 -12.16 13.58 25.69
C PRO A 172 -11.80 14.06 24.27
N ASN A 173 -10.52 14.22 23.94
CA ASN A 173 -10.05 14.66 22.63
C ASN A 173 -9.92 13.46 21.68
N SER A 174 -10.88 13.31 20.76
CA SER A 174 -10.89 12.21 19.79
C SER A 174 -9.66 12.18 18.87
N ASN A 175 -9.04 13.32 18.58
CA ASN A 175 -7.80 13.36 17.81
C ASN A 175 -6.65 12.65 18.55
N LEU A 176 -6.54 12.87 19.88
CA LEU A 176 -5.52 12.23 20.72
C LEU A 176 -5.79 10.72 20.89
N VAL A 177 -7.08 10.34 21.06
CA VAL A 177 -7.49 8.94 21.13
C VAL A 177 -7.14 8.21 19.84
N PHE A 178 -7.50 8.80 18.69
CA PHE A 178 -7.17 8.22 17.38
C PHE A 178 -5.65 8.05 17.18
N ALA A 179 -4.87 9.12 17.42
CA ALA A 179 -3.42 9.09 17.26
C ALA A 179 -2.76 8.04 18.17
N SER A 180 -3.25 7.89 19.42
CA SER A 180 -2.73 6.91 20.37
C SER A 180 -3.09 5.47 20.01
N LEU A 181 -4.31 5.22 19.51
CA LEU A 181 -4.70 3.91 18.98
C LEU A 181 -3.88 3.53 17.74
N TYR A 182 -3.68 4.47 16.82
CA TYR A 182 -2.80 4.25 15.68
C TYR A 182 -1.38 3.86 16.14
N ALA A 183 -0.81 4.60 17.10
CA ALA A 183 0.52 4.29 17.63
C ALA A 183 0.55 2.90 18.29
N LEU A 184 -0.38 2.56 19.18
CA LEU A 184 -0.50 1.23 19.80
C LEU A 184 -0.63 0.13 18.76
N TYR A 185 -1.45 0.33 17.74
CA TYR A 185 -1.59 -0.62 16.65
C TYR A 185 -0.28 -0.83 15.89
N ARG A 186 0.51 0.21 15.66
CA ARG A 186 1.78 0.16 14.90
C ARG A 186 2.93 -0.44 15.69
N ILE A 187 3.06 -0.07 16.97
CA ILE A 187 4.17 -0.52 17.83
C ILE A 187 3.90 -1.85 18.55
N PHE A 188 2.70 -2.38 18.46
CA PHE A 188 2.14 -3.53 19.14
C PHE A 188 1.58 -3.21 20.55
N PRO A 189 0.27 -3.40 20.78
CA PRO A 189 -0.35 -3.12 22.07
C PRO A 189 0.19 -4.05 23.17
N PRO A 190 0.36 -3.54 24.41
CA PRO A 190 0.85 -4.37 25.52
C PRO A 190 -0.18 -5.44 25.93
N ALA A 191 0.31 -6.60 26.33
CA ALA A 191 -0.55 -7.66 26.87
C ALA A 191 -1.27 -7.17 28.15
N GLY A 192 -2.56 -7.53 28.29
CA GLY A 192 -3.39 -7.11 29.43
C GLY A 192 -4.03 -5.73 29.26
N SER A 193 -3.95 -5.11 28.06
CA SER A 193 -4.57 -3.82 27.75
C SER A 193 -5.95 -3.94 27.10
N GLU A 194 -6.53 -5.13 27.07
CA GLU A 194 -7.79 -5.43 26.37
C GLU A 194 -8.95 -4.53 26.84
N ASP A 195 -9.05 -4.27 28.14
CA ASP A 195 -10.13 -3.47 28.74
C ASP A 195 -10.13 -2.01 28.26
N TYR A 196 -8.96 -1.43 27.96
CA TYR A 196 -8.87 -0.10 27.37
C TYR A 196 -9.53 -0.04 25.98
N PHE A 197 -9.29 -1.05 25.15
CA PHE A 197 -9.87 -1.11 23.79
C PHE A 197 -11.36 -1.41 23.84
N ILE A 198 -11.80 -2.27 24.78
CA ILE A 198 -13.21 -2.56 25.02
C ILE A 198 -13.95 -1.30 25.50
N SER A 199 -13.38 -0.55 26.45
CA SER A 199 -13.91 0.74 26.90
C SER A 199 -14.04 1.72 25.72
N THR A 200 -13.01 1.81 24.88
CA THR A 200 -13.01 2.65 23.67
C THR A 200 -14.15 2.29 22.70
N LEU A 201 -14.42 0.99 22.46
CA LEU A 201 -15.51 0.54 21.59
C LEU A 201 -16.92 0.87 22.12
N ASN A 202 -17.06 1.14 23.41
CA ASN A 202 -18.33 1.49 24.05
C ASN A 202 -18.62 3.00 24.07
N LYS A 203 -17.61 3.83 23.78
CA LYS A 203 -17.75 5.30 23.74
C LYS A 203 -18.23 5.76 22.36
N GLU A 204 -18.78 6.98 22.31
CA GLU A 204 -19.07 7.70 21.08
C GLU A 204 -18.06 8.84 20.94
N TYR A 205 -17.69 9.18 19.70
CA TYR A 205 -16.69 10.20 19.42
C TYR A 205 -17.21 11.21 18.41
N PRO A 206 -17.00 12.53 18.65
CA PRO A 206 -17.45 13.58 17.73
C PRO A 206 -16.70 13.60 16.40
N SER A 207 -15.50 13.00 16.34
CA SER A 207 -14.69 12.85 15.13
C SER A 207 -13.92 11.55 15.17
N TRP A 208 -13.50 11.03 14.01
CA TRP A 208 -12.71 9.80 13.86
C TRP A 208 -13.38 8.53 14.40
N GLU A 209 -14.70 8.52 14.61
CA GLU A 209 -15.37 7.41 15.29
C GLU A 209 -15.12 6.06 14.62
N LYS A 210 -15.23 6.00 13.28
CA LYS A 210 -14.97 4.76 12.53
C LYS A 210 -13.51 4.32 12.61
N GLU A 211 -12.57 5.28 12.51
CA GLU A 211 -11.13 5.01 12.60
C GLU A 211 -10.75 4.55 14.02
N ILE A 212 -11.27 5.22 15.04
CA ILE A 212 -11.08 4.85 16.46
C ILE A 212 -11.55 3.42 16.70
N LYS A 213 -12.78 3.07 16.30
CA LYS A 213 -13.32 1.73 16.45
C LYS A 213 -12.51 0.69 15.66
N ALA A 214 -12.13 1.01 14.42
CA ALA A 214 -11.33 0.13 13.57
C ALA A 214 -9.94 -0.15 14.17
N TYR A 215 -9.24 0.87 14.68
CA TYR A 215 -7.93 0.67 15.32
C TYR A 215 -8.04 0.00 16.69
N ALA A 216 -9.09 0.23 17.48
CA ALA A 216 -9.34 -0.50 18.71
C ALA A 216 -9.54 -1.99 18.45
N LEU A 217 -10.37 -2.36 17.46
CA LEU A 217 -10.51 -3.73 16.98
C LEU A 217 -9.18 -4.30 16.45
N GLY A 218 -8.42 -3.48 15.71
CA GLY A 218 -7.09 -3.84 15.23
C GLY A 218 -6.11 -4.17 16.36
N CYS A 219 -6.13 -3.41 17.47
CA CYS A 219 -5.34 -3.69 18.67
C CYS A 219 -5.75 -5.00 19.34
N LEU A 220 -7.04 -5.24 19.52
CA LEU A 220 -7.57 -6.52 20.04
C LEU A 220 -7.15 -7.70 19.17
N ARG A 221 -7.22 -7.55 17.84
CA ARG A 221 -6.75 -8.57 16.88
C ARG A 221 -5.26 -8.87 17.05
N ARG A 222 -4.40 -7.84 17.22
CA ARG A 222 -2.96 -8.04 17.46
C ARG A 222 -2.70 -8.82 18.75
N LEU A 223 -3.50 -8.59 19.79
CA LEU A 223 -3.47 -9.37 21.02
C LEU A 223 -4.08 -10.77 20.87
N LYS A 224 -4.70 -11.08 19.72
CA LYS A 224 -5.50 -12.30 19.50
C LYS A 224 -6.59 -12.47 20.56
N ARG A 225 -7.29 -11.39 20.86
CA ARG A 225 -8.36 -11.30 21.86
C ARG A 225 -9.58 -10.61 21.26
N PHE A 226 -10.75 -11.04 21.67
CA PHE A 226 -12.01 -10.35 21.42
C PHE A 226 -12.89 -10.47 22.66
N PRO A 227 -13.63 -9.41 23.05
CA PRO A 227 -14.52 -9.45 24.20
C PRO A 227 -15.54 -10.57 24.10
N VAL A 228 -15.83 -11.16 25.22
CA VAL A 228 -16.80 -12.24 25.33
C VAL A 228 -18.23 -11.70 25.38
N GLU A 229 -18.41 -10.41 25.63
CA GLU A 229 -19.71 -9.76 25.82
C GLU A 229 -20.53 -9.71 24.53
N LYS A 230 -21.64 -10.40 24.51
CA LYS A 230 -22.54 -10.53 23.36
C LYS A 230 -23.08 -9.17 22.87
N ASN A 231 -23.31 -8.22 23.76
CA ASN A 231 -23.83 -6.89 23.47
C ASN A 231 -22.84 -6.08 22.60
N ILE A 232 -21.53 -6.16 22.86
CA ILE A 232 -20.50 -5.48 22.03
C ILE A 232 -20.51 -6.06 20.62
N PHE A 233 -20.53 -7.39 20.50
CA PHE A 233 -20.62 -8.03 19.18
C PHE A 233 -21.88 -7.57 18.43
N GLN A 234 -23.04 -7.53 19.10
CA GLN A 234 -24.31 -7.10 18.50
C GLN A 234 -24.25 -5.64 18.03
N LYS A 235 -23.67 -4.73 18.84
CA LYS A 235 -23.50 -3.33 18.49
C LYS A 235 -22.63 -3.18 17.24
N LEU A 236 -21.45 -3.81 17.20
CA LEU A 236 -20.52 -3.74 16.09
C LEU A 236 -21.04 -4.43 14.81
N PHE A 237 -21.80 -5.52 14.99
CA PHE A 237 -22.44 -6.21 13.87
C PHE A 237 -23.53 -5.36 13.21
N ALA A 238 -24.25 -4.56 13.98
CA ALA A 238 -25.30 -3.67 13.51
C ALA A 238 -24.77 -2.28 13.08
N ASP A 239 -23.47 -2.05 13.14
CA ASP A 239 -22.89 -0.76 12.74
C ASP A 239 -23.15 -0.51 11.25
N GLU A 240 -23.58 0.71 10.92
CA GLU A 240 -23.90 1.11 9.54
C GLU A 240 -22.63 1.16 8.66
N ASP A 241 -21.46 1.49 9.25
CA ASP A 241 -20.20 1.53 8.51
C ASP A 241 -19.66 0.12 8.29
N TRP A 242 -19.58 -0.27 7.03
CA TRP A 242 -19.06 -1.57 6.59
C TRP A 242 -17.60 -1.82 7.05
N ARG A 243 -16.82 -0.76 7.28
CA ARG A 243 -15.43 -0.85 7.74
C ARG A 243 -15.36 -1.42 9.15
N ILE A 244 -16.31 -1.01 10.01
CA ILE A 244 -16.44 -1.55 11.37
C ILE A 244 -16.82 -3.03 11.32
N ARG A 245 -17.83 -3.39 10.49
CA ARG A 245 -18.22 -4.79 10.30
C ARG A 245 -17.06 -5.65 9.73
N THR A 246 -16.23 -5.08 8.86
CA THR A 246 -15.01 -5.73 8.35
C THR A 246 -13.99 -6.00 9.45
N GLU A 247 -13.70 -5.02 10.31
CA GLU A 247 -12.76 -5.20 11.42
C GLU A 247 -13.35 -6.12 12.51
N LEU A 248 -14.66 -6.12 12.71
CA LEU A 248 -15.34 -7.12 13.52
C LEU A 248 -15.09 -8.53 12.96
N ALA A 249 -15.30 -8.75 11.66
CA ALA A 249 -15.04 -10.03 11.01
C ALA A 249 -13.60 -10.52 11.22
N ARG A 250 -12.62 -9.61 11.16
CA ARG A 250 -11.19 -9.90 11.40
C ARG A 250 -10.88 -10.28 12.83
N THR A 251 -11.62 -9.73 13.79
CA THR A 251 -11.24 -9.77 15.20
C THR A 251 -12.05 -10.80 15.99
N ALA A 252 -13.32 -10.99 15.63
CA ALA A 252 -14.24 -11.85 16.38
C ALA A 252 -13.83 -13.32 16.44
N VAL A 253 -13.08 -13.82 15.47
CA VAL A 253 -12.55 -15.20 15.42
C VAL A 253 -11.60 -15.51 16.59
N PHE A 254 -11.04 -14.47 17.24
CA PHE A 254 -10.18 -14.61 18.43
C PHE A 254 -10.96 -14.62 19.76
N SER A 255 -12.30 -14.63 19.71
CA SER A 255 -13.12 -14.75 20.91
C SER A 255 -13.01 -16.15 21.52
N ALA A 256 -12.78 -16.21 22.84
CA ALA A 256 -12.82 -17.47 23.58
C ALA A 256 -14.21 -18.18 23.53
N ARG A 257 -15.26 -17.42 23.24
CA ARG A 257 -16.64 -17.89 23.08
C ARG A 257 -17.18 -17.69 21.67
N PHE A 258 -16.33 -17.90 20.66
CA PHE A 258 -16.73 -17.73 19.26
C PHE A 258 -18.04 -18.48 18.94
N ASN A 259 -18.18 -19.71 19.44
CA ASN A 259 -19.35 -20.54 19.16
C ASN A 259 -20.68 -19.93 19.66
N GLU A 260 -20.66 -19.11 20.71
CA GLU A 260 -21.86 -18.43 21.23
C GLU A 260 -22.38 -17.33 20.28
N ASN A 261 -21.48 -16.73 19.51
CA ASN A 261 -21.77 -15.67 18.54
C ASN A 261 -21.68 -16.16 17.07
N SER A 262 -21.41 -17.44 16.84
CA SER A 262 -21.13 -17.99 15.52
C SER A 262 -22.26 -17.78 14.52
N ASP A 263 -23.53 -17.93 14.94
CA ASP A 263 -24.66 -17.71 14.04
C ASP A 263 -24.76 -16.27 13.55
N MET A 264 -24.39 -15.31 14.39
CA MET A 264 -24.33 -13.91 14.00
C MET A 264 -23.09 -13.64 13.11
N TYR A 265 -21.95 -14.23 13.46
CA TYR A 265 -20.75 -14.15 12.63
C TYR A 265 -21.00 -14.66 11.21
N PHE A 266 -21.70 -15.80 11.07
CA PHE A 266 -22.00 -16.35 9.76
C PHE A 266 -22.91 -15.46 8.89
N LYS A 267 -23.65 -14.54 9.49
CA LYS A 267 -24.39 -13.52 8.73
C LYS A 267 -23.46 -12.50 8.07
N LEU A 268 -22.23 -12.27 8.58
CA LEU A 268 -21.23 -11.43 7.91
C LEU A 268 -20.76 -12.03 6.57
N LEU A 269 -20.83 -13.36 6.40
CA LEU A 269 -20.50 -14.02 5.12
C LEU A 269 -21.48 -13.68 3.99
N ILE A 270 -22.68 -13.22 4.34
CA ILE A 270 -23.73 -12.80 3.41
C ILE A 270 -24.04 -11.31 3.56
N ASP A 271 -23.11 -10.53 4.12
CA ASP A 271 -23.21 -9.08 4.19
C ASP A 271 -23.35 -8.49 2.77
N GLU A 272 -24.15 -7.44 2.63
CA GLU A 272 -24.36 -6.76 1.37
C GLU A 272 -23.07 -6.16 0.79
N ASN A 273 -22.14 -5.73 1.66
CA ASN A 273 -20.85 -5.21 1.22
C ASN A 273 -19.88 -6.38 0.97
N PRO A 274 -19.34 -6.51 -0.26
CA PRO A 274 -18.46 -7.61 -0.64
C PRO A 274 -17.15 -7.63 0.17
N ASN A 275 -16.68 -6.49 0.66
CA ASN A 275 -15.48 -6.42 1.51
C ASN A 275 -15.72 -7.08 2.88
N VAL A 276 -16.92 -6.93 3.46
CA VAL A 276 -17.27 -7.57 4.74
C VAL A 276 -17.39 -9.08 4.56
N SER A 277 -18.18 -9.52 3.57
CA SER A 277 -18.45 -10.94 3.34
C SER A 277 -17.17 -11.71 2.99
N ARG A 278 -16.34 -11.13 2.12
CA ARG A 278 -15.03 -11.70 1.77
C ARG A 278 -14.09 -11.76 2.97
N GLN A 279 -13.99 -10.69 3.76
CA GLN A 279 -13.15 -10.69 4.95
C GLN A 279 -13.62 -11.70 6.00
N ALA A 280 -14.92 -11.86 6.17
CA ALA A 280 -15.45 -12.88 7.08
C ALA A 280 -15.04 -14.29 6.65
N ALA A 281 -15.08 -14.59 5.34
CA ALA A 281 -14.64 -15.88 4.81
C ALA A 281 -13.14 -16.12 5.09
N ILE A 282 -12.30 -15.11 4.84
CA ILE A 282 -10.84 -15.19 5.07
C ILE A 282 -10.53 -15.43 6.55
N SER A 283 -11.18 -14.69 7.45
CA SER A 283 -10.84 -14.70 8.87
C SER A 283 -11.18 -16.02 9.58
N LEU A 284 -12.11 -16.82 9.06
CA LEU A 284 -12.41 -18.14 9.59
C LEU A 284 -11.22 -19.12 9.54
N ARG A 285 -10.20 -18.85 8.70
CA ARG A 285 -8.94 -19.62 8.66
C ARG A 285 -8.13 -19.54 9.96
N ASP A 286 -8.33 -18.48 10.74
CA ASP A 286 -7.66 -18.31 12.04
C ASP A 286 -8.28 -19.15 13.17
N LEU A 287 -9.40 -19.81 12.91
CA LEU A 287 -10.04 -20.70 13.88
C LEU A 287 -9.27 -22.01 14.03
N LYS A 288 -9.27 -22.54 15.27
CA LYS A 288 -8.69 -23.86 15.50
C LYS A 288 -9.56 -24.95 14.83
N PRO A 289 -8.92 -25.99 14.27
CA PRO A 289 -9.65 -27.15 13.77
C PRO A 289 -10.68 -27.69 14.80
N GLY A 290 -11.87 -28.03 14.31
CA GLY A 290 -12.96 -28.52 15.16
C GLY A 290 -13.81 -27.42 15.83
N THR A 291 -13.46 -26.14 15.70
CA THR A 291 -14.30 -25.04 16.22
C THR A 291 -15.63 -24.94 15.47
N ILE A 292 -15.65 -25.19 14.18
CA ILE A 292 -16.85 -25.14 13.33
C ILE A 292 -17.20 -26.54 12.87
N LYS A 293 -18.49 -26.85 12.79
CA LYS A 293 -18.99 -28.10 12.19
C LYS A 293 -19.06 -27.94 10.67
N LYS A 294 -18.67 -28.99 9.94
CA LYS A 294 -18.75 -29.08 8.48
C LYS A 294 -20.14 -28.69 7.94
N THR A 295 -21.21 -29.26 8.53
CA THR A 295 -22.61 -28.99 8.16
C THR A 295 -22.98 -27.51 8.18
N LYS A 296 -22.29 -26.69 8.99
CA LYS A 296 -22.51 -25.25 9.05
C LYS A 296 -21.96 -24.56 7.79
N LEU A 297 -20.78 -24.96 7.34
CA LEU A 297 -20.20 -24.43 6.09
C LEU A 297 -21.03 -24.88 4.88
N ASP A 298 -21.47 -26.15 4.84
CA ASP A 298 -22.36 -26.66 3.79
C ASP A 298 -23.65 -25.83 3.70
N SER A 299 -24.24 -25.44 4.84
CA SER A 299 -25.44 -24.60 4.87
C SER A 299 -25.18 -23.19 4.31
N ILE A 300 -23.97 -22.64 4.51
CA ILE A 300 -23.63 -21.30 4.01
C ILE A 300 -23.43 -21.34 2.51
N LEU A 301 -22.85 -22.39 1.95
CA LEU A 301 -22.66 -22.57 0.51
C LEU A 301 -23.98 -22.60 -0.29
N GLN A 302 -25.13 -22.80 0.38
CA GLN A 302 -26.44 -22.68 -0.26
C GLN A 302 -26.91 -21.23 -0.50
N ASN A 303 -26.20 -20.24 0.08
CA ASN A 303 -26.55 -18.83 -0.12
C ASN A 303 -25.91 -18.29 -1.41
N LYS A 304 -26.50 -17.20 -1.94
CA LYS A 304 -25.92 -16.49 -3.07
C LYS A 304 -24.74 -15.63 -2.57
N LEU A 305 -23.52 -16.12 -2.82
CA LEU A 305 -22.27 -15.42 -2.49
C LEU A 305 -21.68 -14.75 -3.74
N THR A 306 -20.88 -13.69 -3.54
CA THR A 306 -20.05 -13.16 -4.63
C THR A 306 -18.99 -14.20 -5.02
N LYS A 307 -18.48 -14.10 -6.25
CA LYS A 307 -17.46 -15.04 -6.76
C LYS A 307 -16.22 -15.10 -5.86
N ASN A 308 -15.77 -13.94 -5.36
CA ASN A 308 -14.61 -13.87 -4.49
C ASN A 308 -14.91 -14.37 -3.07
N THR A 309 -16.08 -14.02 -2.50
CA THR A 309 -16.49 -14.55 -1.19
C THR A 309 -16.63 -16.08 -1.23
N LEU A 310 -17.23 -16.62 -2.29
CA LEU A 310 -17.33 -18.07 -2.49
C LEU A 310 -15.92 -18.70 -2.54
N GLY A 311 -15.03 -18.17 -3.36
CA GLY A 311 -13.66 -18.67 -3.48
C GLY A 311 -12.91 -18.68 -2.14
N GLU A 312 -12.94 -17.55 -1.40
CA GLU A 312 -12.31 -17.46 -0.06
C GLU A 312 -12.94 -18.43 0.95
N LEU A 313 -14.27 -18.62 0.87
CA LEU A 313 -14.97 -19.58 1.76
C LEU A 313 -14.58 -21.03 1.44
N LEU A 314 -14.43 -21.39 0.17
CA LEU A 314 -14.00 -22.73 -0.24
C LEU A 314 -12.55 -23.02 0.17
N VAL A 315 -11.65 -22.04 0.03
CA VAL A 315 -10.28 -22.14 0.55
C VAL A 315 -10.28 -22.31 2.07
N THR A 316 -11.13 -21.56 2.77
CA THR A 316 -11.31 -21.72 4.23
C THR A 316 -11.86 -23.09 4.59
N TYR A 317 -12.82 -23.57 3.82
CA TYR A 317 -13.41 -24.90 4.03
C TYR A 317 -12.33 -26.00 3.85
N SER A 318 -11.57 -25.96 2.76
CA SER A 318 -10.48 -26.92 2.53
C SER A 318 -9.36 -26.81 3.58
N HIS A 319 -9.09 -25.61 4.11
CA HIS A 319 -8.13 -25.43 5.20
C HIS A 319 -8.59 -26.11 6.51
N LEU A 320 -9.87 -25.96 6.87
CA LEU A 320 -10.44 -26.53 8.09
C LEU A 320 -10.75 -28.03 7.95
N PHE A 321 -11.04 -28.49 6.74
CA PHE A 321 -11.42 -29.86 6.39
C PHE A 321 -10.67 -30.31 5.11
N PRO A 322 -9.36 -30.60 5.20
CA PRO A 322 -8.53 -30.93 4.05
C PRO A 322 -9.03 -32.13 3.23
N GLU A 323 -9.74 -33.06 3.86
CA GLU A 323 -10.35 -34.24 3.22
C GLU A 323 -11.46 -33.89 2.22
N GLU A 324 -11.98 -32.67 2.27
CA GLU A 324 -13.03 -32.19 1.36
C GLU A 324 -12.47 -31.49 0.10
N SER A 325 -11.17 -31.23 0.05
CA SER A 325 -10.55 -30.40 -0.99
C SER A 325 -10.87 -30.86 -2.41
N GLU A 326 -10.75 -32.16 -2.70
CA GLU A 326 -11.03 -32.71 -4.03
C GLU A 326 -12.53 -32.57 -4.40
N ARG A 327 -13.45 -32.87 -3.45
CA ARG A 327 -14.89 -32.66 -3.67
C ARG A 327 -15.20 -31.18 -3.97
N LEU A 328 -14.59 -30.25 -3.22
CA LEU A 328 -14.81 -28.81 -3.44
C LEU A 328 -14.31 -28.37 -4.82
N ILE A 329 -13.21 -28.91 -5.31
CA ILE A 329 -12.71 -28.63 -6.65
C ILE A 329 -13.71 -29.17 -7.70
N ASP A 330 -14.15 -30.41 -7.58
CA ASP A 330 -15.08 -31.05 -8.51
C ASP A 330 -16.42 -30.29 -8.60
N GLU A 331 -16.96 -29.86 -7.46
CA GLU A 331 -18.28 -29.20 -7.41
C GLU A 331 -18.22 -27.71 -7.81
N PHE A 332 -17.14 -26.99 -7.52
CA PHE A 332 -17.12 -25.52 -7.57
C PHE A 332 -16.09 -24.91 -8.52
N SER A 333 -15.21 -25.68 -9.16
CA SER A 333 -14.12 -25.16 -10.00
C SER A 333 -14.58 -24.22 -11.12
N THR A 334 -15.77 -24.43 -11.67
CA THR A 334 -16.33 -23.58 -12.73
C THR A 334 -16.91 -22.24 -12.20
N LEU A 335 -17.16 -22.12 -10.89
CA LEU A 335 -17.79 -20.98 -10.26
C LEU A 335 -16.79 -19.98 -9.65
N ILE A 336 -15.53 -20.39 -9.47
CA ILE A 336 -14.48 -19.59 -8.84
C ILE A 336 -13.32 -19.30 -9.79
N SER A 337 -12.40 -18.42 -9.42
CA SER A 337 -11.18 -18.23 -10.21
C SER A 337 -10.13 -19.30 -9.88
N ARG A 338 -9.25 -19.62 -10.85
CA ARG A 338 -8.21 -20.66 -10.70
C ARG A 338 -7.28 -20.41 -9.52
N LYS A 339 -7.03 -19.17 -9.13
CA LYS A 339 -6.25 -18.87 -7.92
C LYS A 339 -6.78 -19.60 -6.68
N PHE A 340 -8.11 -19.67 -6.52
CA PHE A 340 -8.72 -20.38 -5.39
C PHE A 340 -8.61 -21.88 -5.53
N ILE A 341 -8.64 -22.42 -6.75
CA ILE A 341 -8.39 -23.84 -7.01
C ILE A 341 -7.00 -24.22 -6.52
N PHE A 342 -5.97 -23.44 -6.86
CA PHE A 342 -4.60 -23.70 -6.40
C PHE A 342 -4.48 -23.62 -4.87
N GLU A 343 -5.12 -22.63 -4.24
CA GLU A 343 -5.14 -22.52 -2.77
C GLU A 343 -5.88 -23.71 -2.10
N ILE A 344 -6.92 -24.27 -2.74
CA ILE A 344 -7.61 -25.49 -2.27
C ILE A 344 -6.71 -26.72 -2.44
N ILE A 345 -6.01 -26.85 -3.59
CA ILE A 345 -5.04 -27.93 -3.83
C ILE A 345 -3.94 -27.88 -2.76
N ASP A 346 -3.46 -26.71 -2.38
CA ASP A 346 -2.42 -26.54 -1.36
C ASP A 346 -2.83 -27.11 0.02
N ASN A 347 -4.13 -27.20 0.31
CA ASN A 347 -4.66 -27.78 1.55
C ASN A 347 -4.79 -29.32 1.51
N ILE A 348 -4.66 -29.97 0.36
CA ILE A 348 -4.64 -31.45 0.26
C ILE A 348 -3.42 -31.98 1.00
N LYS A 349 -3.59 -32.99 1.86
CA LYS A 349 -2.49 -33.52 2.69
C LYS A 349 -1.49 -34.33 1.90
N ASP A 350 -1.97 -35.12 0.93
CA ASP A 350 -1.13 -35.99 0.11
C ASP A 350 -0.32 -35.17 -0.92
N ALA A 351 1.01 -35.24 -0.84
CA ALA A 351 1.89 -34.51 -1.73
C ALA A 351 1.83 -34.99 -3.18
N GLU A 352 1.57 -36.28 -3.41
CA GLU A 352 1.47 -36.85 -4.76
C GLU A 352 0.19 -36.34 -5.44
N SER A 353 -0.94 -36.34 -4.75
CA SER A 353 -2.20 -35.77 -5.23
C SER A 353 -2.02 -34.28 -5.57
N ARG A 354 -1.39 -33.49 -4.70
CA ARG A 354 -1.08 -32.07 -4.97
C ARG A 354 -0.26 -31.90 -6.24
N PHE A 355 0.83 -32.67 -6.36
CA PHE A 355 1.73 -32.57 -7.51
C PHE A 355 1.04 -32.94 -8.83
N ASN A 356 0.20 -33.97 -8.81
CA ASN A 356 -0.53 -34.42 -10.00
C ASN A 356 -1.56 -33.39 -10.44
N LEU A 357 -2.41 -32.88 -9.53
CA LEU A 357 -3.40 -31.84 -9.82
C LEU A 357 -2.74 -30.54 -10.31
N LEU A 358 -1.67 -30.06 -9.67
CA LEU A 358 -0.94 -28.89 -10.14
C LEU A 358 -0.30 -29.11 -11.52
N SER A 359 0.16 -30.33 -11.82
CA SER A 359 0.73 -30.68 -13.13
C SER A 359 -0.32 -30.68 -14.24
N GLU A 360 -1.54 -31.10 -13.96
CA GLU A 360 -2.69 -30.99 -14.87
C GLU A 360 -3.08 -29.54 -15.11
N GLU A 361 -3.18 -28.76 -14.05
CA GLU A 361 -3.50 -27.34 -14.10
C GLU A 361 -2.45 -26.51 -14.87
N LEU A 362 -1.17 -26.91 -14.86
CA LEU A 362 -0.11 -26.24 -15.62
C LEU A 362 -0.41 -26.18 -17.12
N MET A 363 -1.03 -27.20 -17.68
CA MET A 363 -1.40 -27.26 -19.11
C MET A 363 -2.59 -26.37 -19.46
N LEU A 364 -3.44 -26.08 -18.48
CA LEU A 364 -4.69 -25.33 -18.65
C LEU A 364 -4.58 -23.86 -18.24
N SER A 365 -3.51 -23.49 -17.54
CA SER A 365 -3.34 -22.17 -16.92
C SER A 365 -2.99 -21.08 -17.92
N SER A 366 -3.68 -19.93 -17.81
CA SER A 366 -3.30 -18.68 -18.47
C SER A 366 -2.01 -18.11 -17.88
N ALA A 367 -1.42 -17.11 -18.55
CA ALA A 367 -0.23 -16.42 -18.02
C ALA A 367 -0.47 -15.81 -16.62
N ARG A 368 -1.69 -15.32 -16.35
CA ARG A 368 -2.08 -14.79 -15.03
C ARG A 368 -2.20 -15.91 -13.99
N ASP A 369 -2.81 -17.04 -14.35
CA ASP A 369 -3.01 -18.15 -13.42
C ASP A 369 -1.67 -18.77 -12.99
N ARG A 370 -0.65 -18.78 -13.86
CA ARG A 370 0.70 -19.28 -13.57
C ARG A 370 1.41 -18.57 -12.44
N ILE A 371 1.01 -17.34 -12.12
CA ILE A 371 1.51 -16.60 -10.95
C ILE A 371 1.19 -17.36 -9.66
N TYR A 372 -0.04 -17.78 -9.51
CA TYR A 372 -0.50 -18.53 -8.32
C TYR A 372 0.01 -19.97 -8.35
N LEU A 373 -0.05 -20.60 -9.52
CA LEU A 373 0.44 -21.96 -9.73
C LEU A 373 1.93 -22.11 -9.37
N ALA A 374 2.77 -21.13 -9.75
CA ALA A 374 4.19 -21.08 -9.37
C ALA A 374 4.39 -21.10 -7.85
N GLY A 375 3.58 -20.31 -7.13
CA GLY A 375 3.59 -20.30 -5.67
C GLY A 375 3.20 -21.65 -5.06
N SER A 376 2.21 -22.34 -5.63
CA SER A 376 1.79 -23.67 -5.15
C SER A 376 2.84 -24.75 -5.44
N PHE A 377 3.51 -24.72 -6.59
CA PHE A 377 4.64 -25.62 -6.84
C PHE A 377 5.76 -25.41 -5.83
N LEU A 378 6.11 -24.18 -5.49
CA LEU A 378 7.17 -23.89 -4.51
C LEU A 378 6.91 -24.52 -3.13
N LYS A 379 5.66 -24.73 -2.74
CA LYS A 379 5.30 -25.39 -1.47
C LYS A 379 5.61 -26.89 -1.45
N LEU A 380 5.94 -27.48 -2.60
CA LEU A 380 6.31 -28.89 -2.73
C LEU A 380 7.83 -29.12 -2.74
N GLN A 381 8.66 -28.10 -2.52
CA GLN A 381 10.11 -28.22 -2.68
C GLN A 381 10.75 -29.27 -1.76
N ASP A 382 10.27 -29.37 -0.52
CA ASP A 382 10.85 -30.29 0.46
C ASP A 382 10.51 -31.75 0.15
N GLU A 383 9.27 -32.01 -0.30
CA GLU A 383 8.80 -33.35 -0.67
C GLU A 383 9.44 -33.84 -1.96
N TYR A 384 9.64 -32.95 -2.95
CA TYR A 384 10.11 -33.29 -4.29
C TYR A 384 11.57 -32.87 -4.57
N ARG A 385 12.37 -32.64 -3.51
CA ARG A 385 13.76 -32.14 -3.58
C ARG A 385 14.64 -32.82 -4.64
N ARG A 386 14.49 -34.13 -4.86
CA ARG A 386 15.30 -34.92 -5.78
C ARG A 386 14.57 -35.37 -7.03
N ASP A 387 13.32 -34.97 -7.19
CA ASP A 387 12.51 -35.38 -8.35
C ASP A 387 12.89 -34.57 -9.60
N LYS A 388 13.27 -35.29 -10.67
CA LYS A 388 13.70 -34.67 -11.93
C LYS A 388 12.55 -34.00 -12.70
N LYS A 389 11.32 -34.54 -12.59
CA LYS A 389 10.14 -33.97 -13.27
C LYS A 389 9.79 -32.64 -12.60
N TYR A 390 9.79 -32.62 -11.28
CA TYR A 390 9.57 -31.42 -10.49
C TYR A 390 10.62 -30.34 -10.80
N SER A 391 11.91 -30.69 -10.78
CA SER A 391 12.99 -29.74 -11.10
C SER A 391 12.83 -29.15 -12.51
N LYS A 392 12.44 -29.96 -13.51
CA LYS A 392 12.15 -29.46 -14.85
C LYS A 392 10.99 -28.47 -14.89
N ILE A 393 9.93 -28.70 -14.12
CA ILE A 393 8.79 -27.79 -14.04
C ILE A 393 9.23 -26.44 -13.48
N LEU A 394 9.92 -26.39 -12.34
CA LEU A 394 10.37 -25.13 -11.74
C LEU A 394 11.33 -24.35 -12.66
N ILE A 395 12.27 -25.04 -13.31
CA ILE A 395 13.17 -24.39 -14.29
C ILE A 395 12.38 -23.90 -15.51
N SER A 396 11.36 -24.64 -15.97
CA SER A 396 10.54 -24.19 -17.10
C SER A 396 9.72 -22.96 -16.75
N LEU A 397 9.15 -22.89 -15.54
CA LEU A 397 8.45 -21.72 -15.03
C LEU A 397 9.41 -20.51 -14.90
N LEU A 398 10.63 -20.72 -14.40
CA LEU A 398 11.64 -19.66 -14.32
C LEU A 398 12.04 -19.14 -15.72
N ARG A 399 12.00 -19.96 -16.77
CA ARG A 399 12.30 -19.59 -18.15
C ARG A 399 11.17 -18.84 -18.87
N GLU A 400 9.97 -18.83 -18.30
CA GLU A 400 8.84 -18.15 -18.94
C GLU A 400 9.09 -16.64 -19.09
N ASN A 401 8.55 -16.07 -20.14
CA ASN A 401 8.56 -14.62 -20.34
C ASN A 401 7.40 -13.97 -19.56
N ASN A 402 7.37 -14.21 -18.24
CA ASN A 402 6.32 -13.79 -17.32
C ASN A 402 6.98 -13.21 -16.05
N ALA A 403 7.08 -11.87 -15.97
CA ALA A 403 7.80 -11.19 -14.92
C ALA A 403 7.38 -11.61 -13.49
N PRO A 404 6.07 -11.67 -13.14
CA PRO A 404 5.63 -12.20 -11.85
C PRO A 404 6.13 -13.62 -11.54
N VAL A 405 6.03 -14.53 -12.50
CA VAL A 405 6.46 -15.93 -12.33
C VAL A 405 7.95 -16.02 -12.09
N ILE A 406 8.76 -15.25 -12.86
CA ILE A 406 10.21 -15.13 -12.64
C ILE A 406 10.51 -14.70 -11.21
N SER A 407 9.83 -13.65 -10.73
CA SER A 407 10.05 -13.12 -9.36
C SER A 407 9.69 -14.17 -8.30
N ILE A 408 8.50 -14.76 -8.38
CA ILE A 408 8.02 -15.73 -7.40
C ILE A 408 8.95 -16.93 -7.33
N ILE A 409 9.32 -17.50 -8.48
CA ILE A 409 10.23 -18.64 -8.51
C ILE A 409 11.61 -18.24 -7.97
N SER A 410 12.17 -17.11 -8.43
CA SER A 410 13.51 -16.67 -7.99
C SER A 410 13.62 -16.45 -6.49
N ASP A 411 12.61 -15.79 -5.89
CA ASP A 411 12.60 -15.52 -4.45
C ASP A 411 12.25 -16.77 -3.62
N GLY A 412 11.44 -17.69 -4.17
CA GLY A 412 10.94 -18.87 -3.49
C GLY A 412 11.87 -20.09 -3.53
N LEU A 413 12.86 -20.15 -4.43
CA LEU A 413 13.79 -21.29 -4.50
C LEU A 413 14.62 -21.39 -3.23
N ASN A 414 14.63 -22.60 -2.61
CA ASN A 414 15.48 -22.90 -1.48
C ASN A 414 16.94 -23.17 -1.92
N GLU A 415 17.89 -23.07 -0.97
CA GLU A 415 19.33 -23.20 -1.26
C GLU A 415 19.70 -24.55 -1.86
N ASP A 416 19.12 -25.64 -1.36
CA ASP A 416 19.38 -26.99 -1.85
C ASP A 416 19.04 -27.15 -3.33
N PHE A 417 17.88 -26.61 -3.75
CA PHE A 417 17.45 -26.62 -5.16
C PHE A 417 18.39 -25.77 -6.03
N VAL A 418 18.77 -24.56 -5.53
CA VAL A 418 19.68 -23.66 -6.24
C VAL A 418 21.04 -24.31 -6.47
N ILE A 419 21.60 -24.96 -5.45
CA ILE A 419 22.89 -25.65 -5.54
C ILE A 419 22.80 -26.82 -6.55
N ALA A 420 21.76 -27.64 -6.44
CA ALA A 420 21.57 -28.81 -7.32
C ALA A 420 21.38 -28.45 -8.80
N ASN A 421 20.84 -27.25 -9.11
CA ASN A 421 20.49 -26.81 -10.46
C ASN A 421 21.28 -25.54 -10.88
N SER A 422 22.38 -25.22 -10.21
CA SER A 422 23.10 -23.95 -10.34
C SER A 422 23.46 -23.57 -11.77
N SER A 423 23.96 -24.49 -12.58
CA SER A 423 24.34 -24.22 -13.96
C SER A 423 23.13 -23.84 -14.86
N LEU A 424 21.99 -24.52 -14.68
CA LEU A 424 20.76 -24.21 -15.42
C LEU A 424 20.18 -22.87 -14.97
N ILE A 425 20.21 -22.59 -13.67
CA ILE A 425 19.71 -21.32 -13.13
C ILE A 425 20.58 -20.15 -13.60
N GLN A 426 21.91 -20.29 -13.63
CA GLN A 426 22.81 -19.28 -14.19
C GLN A 426 22.48 -18.95 -15.64
N GLU A 427 22.31 -19.98 -16.48
CA GLU A 427 21.90 -19.80 -17.87
C GLU A 427 20.61 -18.98 -17.99
N VAL A 428 19.57 -19.38 -17.24
CA VAL A 428 18.27 -18.69 -17.25
C VAL A 428 18.35 -17.24 -16.78
N ILE A 429 19.12 -16.97 -15.71
CA ILE A 429 19.35 -15.59 -15.23
C ILE A 429 19.99 -14.74 -16.31
N LEU A 430 21.03 -15.23 -16.97
CA LEU A 430 21.72 -14.49 -18.04
C LEU A 430 20.78 -14.24 -19.23
N ASP A 431 20.00 -15.23 -19.66
CA ASP A 431 19.02 -15.07 -20.75
C ASP A 431 18.01 -13.97 -20.45
N HIS A 432 17.47 -13.93 -19.23
CA HIS A 432 16.55 -12.87 -18.81
C HIS A 432 17.24 -11.51 -18.73
N LEU A 433 18.41 -11.42 -18.13
CA LEU A 433 19.12 -10.13 -18.03
C LEU A 433 19.46 -9.57 -19.41
N PHE A 434 20.02 -10.36 -20.33
CA PHE A 434 20.35 -9.88 -21.68
C PHE A 434 19.11 -9.47 -22.49
N SER A 435 17.96 -10.12 -22.28
CA SER A 435 16.74 -9.80 -23.02
C SER A 435 15.88 -8.72 -22.38
N LYS A 436 15.92 -8.51 -21.05
CA LYS A 436 14.94 -7.71 -20.29
C LYS A 436 15.53 -6.57 -19.46
N VAL A 437 16.84 -6.48 -19.33
CA VAL A 437 17.49 -5.45 -18.47
C VAL A 437 17.18 -3.99 -18.87
N ASN A 438 16.55 -3.77 -20.01
CA ASN A 438 16.14 -2.44 -20.47
C ASN A 438 14.60 -2.28 -20.52
N ASP A 439 13.83 -3.17 -19.91
CA ASP A 439 12.38 -3.12 -19.87
C ASP A 439 11.91 -2.95 -18.42
N SER A 440 11.33 -1.79 -18.08
CA SER A 440 10.88 -1.47 -16.72
C SER A 440 9.78 -2.41 -16.19
N ASN A 441 9.02 -3.06 -17.06
CA ASN A 441 8.04 -4.07 -16.65
C ASN A 441 8.68 -5.30 -15.99
N TYR A 442 10.00 -5.46 -16.11
CA TYR A 442 10.78 -6.53 -15.49
C TYR A 442 11.59 -6.07 -14.27
N LEU A 443 11.37 -4.85 -13.76
CA LEU A 443 12.12 -4.29 -12.62
C LEU A 443 12.19 -5.26 -11.43
N GLU A 444 11.03 -5.69 -10.93
CA GLU A 444 10.97 -6.58 -9.76
C GLU A 444 11.54 -7.98 -10.05
N SER A 445 11.32 -8.51 -11.24
CA SER A 445 11.92 -9.80 -11.62
C SER A 445 13.44 -9.72 -11.74
N ILE A 446 13.99 -8.62 -12.26
CA ILE A 446 15.43 -8.38 -12.28
C ILE A 446 16.00 -8.24 -10.87
N GLN A 447 15.28 -7.58 -9.95
CA GLN A 447 15.66 -7.53 -8.54
C GLN A 447 15.70 -8.94 -7.92
N SER A 448 14.70 -9.78 -8.21
CA SER A 448 14.62 -11.16 -7.72
C SER A 448 15.71 -12.05 -8.31
N LEU A 449 15.98 -11.94 -9.62
CA LEU A 449 17.08 -12.64 -10.29
C LEU A 449 18.46 -12.21 -9.73
N TYR A 450 18.64 -10.93 -9.42
CA TYR A 450 19.86 -10.44 -8.80
C TYR A 450 20.04 -11.03 -7.40
N ARG A 451 18.99 -11.05 -6.56
CA ARG A 451 19.03 -11.77 -5.27
C ARG A 451 19.30 -13.25 -5.42
N LEU A 452 18.72 -13.90 -6.43
CA LEU A 452 18.96 -15.33 -6.70
C LEU A 452 20.42 -15.57 -7.10
N SER A 453 21.05 -14.66 -7.85
CA SER A 453 22.46 -14.80 -8.27
C SER A 453 23.43 -14.83 -7.08
N SER A 454 23.13 -14.09 -5.99
CA SER A 454 23.96 -14.10 -4.77
C SER A 454 23.92 -15.45 -4.02
N LYS A 455 22.78 -16.20 -4.14
CA LYS A 455 22.69 -17.56 -3.57
C LYS A 455 23.55 -18.58 -4.33
N ILE A 456 23.99 -18.29 -5.55
CA ILE A 456 24.80 -19.20 -6.37
C ILE A 456 26.28 -19.01 -6.07
N SER A 457 26.81 -17.81 -6.27
CA SER A 457 28.19 -17.45 -5.91
C SER A 457 28.42 -15.95 -5.98
N GLN A 458 29.40 -15.45 -5.20
CA GLN A 458 29.81 -14.05 -5.23
C GLN A 458 30.32 -13.61 -6.62
N GLN A 459 31.02 -14.48 -7.33
CA GLN A 459 31.51 -14.18 -8.67
C GLN A 459 30.35 -13.97 -9.66
N PHE A 460 29.32 -14.79 -9.57
CA PHE A 460 28.14 -14.69 -10.44
C PHE A 460 27.29 -13.47 -10.08
N GLU A 461 27.16 -13.13 -8.80
CA GLU A 461 26.53 -11.89 -8.35
C GLU A 461 27.24 -10.64 -8.93
N MET A 462 28.58 -10.62 -8.93
CA MET A 462 29.33 -9.52 -9.54
C MET A 462 29.06 -9.39 -11.05
N GLN A 463 29.01 -10.50 -11.76
CA GLN A 463 28.69 -10.51 -13.19
C GLN A 463 27.27 -9.98 -13.48
N THR A 464 26.28 -10.42 -12.72
CA THR A 464 24.90 -9.94 -12.86
C THR A 464 24.77 -8.46 -12.51
N LYS A 465 25.47 -8.00 -11.47
CA LYS A 465 25.57 -6.59 -11.08
C LYS A 465 26.13 -5.71 -12.20
N GLU A 466 27.16 -6.18 -12.88
CA GLU A 466 27.76 -5.46 -14.01
C GLU A 466 26.74 -5.30 -15.16
N ILE A 467 26.03 -6.36 -15.54
CA ILE A 467 24.99 -6.29 -16.59
C ILE A 467 23.90 -5.28 -16.20
N ILE A 468 23.39 -5.34 -14.97
CA ILE A 468 22.33 -4.45 -14.46
C ILE A 468 22.82 -2.98 -14.41
N SER A 469 24.08 -2.73 -14.03
CA SER A 469 24.66 -1.38 -13.97
C SER A 469 24.76 -0.69 -15.33
N ASN A 470 24.78 -1.47 -16.41
CA ASN A 470 24.80 -1.00 -17.79
C ASN A 470 23.39 -0.83 -18.40
N SER A 471 22.32 -1.04 -17.62
CA SER A 471 20.95 -0.82 -18.07
C SER A 471 20.72 0.62 -18.55
N LYS A 472 19.92 0.76 -19.62
CA LYS A 472 19.40 2.06 -20.10
C LYS A 472 18.17 2.51 -19.32
N THR A 473 17.52 1.60 -18.59
CA THR A 473 16.37 1.88 -17.73
C THR A 473 16.86 2.31 -16.36
N ALA A 474 16.54 3.53 -15.96
CA ALA A 474 17.08 4.18 -14.76
C ALA A 474 16.73 3.40 -13.47
N SER A 475 15.48 2.96 -13.31
CA SER A 475 15.02 2.16 -12.16
C SER A 475 15.76 0.83 -12.05
N ILE A 476 16.00 0.15 -13.19
CA ILE A 476 16.77 -1.11 -13.20
C ILE A 476 18.24 -0.85 -12.87
N LYS A 477 18.84 0.18 -13.48
CA LYS A 477 20.23 0.57 -13.17
C LYS A 477 20.42 0.88 -11.68
N GLN A 478 19.42 1.48 -11.04
CA GLN A 478 19.44 1.81 -9.61
C GLN A 478 19.65 0.57 -8.72
N ILE A 479 19.16 -0.62 -9.13
CA ILE A 479 19.35 -1.88 -8.38
C ILE A 479 20.85 -2.11 -8.09
N ALA A 480 21.71 -1.83 -9.06
CA ALA A 480 23.14 -2.07 -8.95
C ALA A 480 23.93 -0.86 -8.43
N THR A 481 23.48 0.38 -8.71
CA THR A 481 24.27 1.61 -8.48
C THR A 481 23.77 2.44 -7.29
N GLY A 482 22.52 2.26 -6.86
CA GLY A 482 21.90 3.05 -5.80
C GLY A 482 21.50 4.48 -6.18
N ASN A 483 21.89 4.98 -7.38
CA ASN A 483 21.62 6.34 -7.84
C ASN A 483 20.86 6.34 -9.18
N VAL A 484 19.92 7.27 -9.33
CA VAL A 484 19.16 7.50 -10.57
C VAL A 484 19.40 8.91 -11.09
N GLU A 485 19.75 9.02 -12.37
CA GLU A 485 19.52 10.22 -13.17
C GLU A 485 18.47 9.87 -14.24
N LEU A 486 17.28 10.47 -14.12
CA LEU A 486 16.27 10.40 -15.16
C LEU A 486 16.50 11.57 -16.12
N LYS A 487 16.95 11.29 -17.34
CA LYS A 487 17.07 12.31 -18.41
C LYS A 487 16.22 11.90 -19.60
N ASN A 488 14.94 12.31 -19.57
CA ASN A 488 14.06 12.15 -20.71
C ASN A 488 13.18 13.39 -20.89
N ASP A 489 13.76 14.45 -21.45
CA ASP A 489 13.08 15.74 -21.65
C ASP A 489 11.84 15.62 -22.55
N THR A 490 11.83 14.68 -23.50
CA THR A 490 10.65 14.45 -24.36
C THR A 490 9.48 13.91 -23.55
N MET A 491 9.74 12.91 -22.69
CA MET A 491 8.70 12.34 -21.83
C MET A 491 8.24 13.35 -20.79
N PHE A 492 9.18 14.08 -20.17
CA PHE A 492 8.86 15.17 -19.24
C PHE A 492 7.89 16.17 -19.88
N ASN A 493 8.23 16.73 -21.04
CA ASN A 493 7.38 17.72 -21.69
C ASN A 493 6.00 17.18 -22.06
N THR A 494 5.91 15.91 -22.47
CA THR A 494 4.66 15.25 -22.80
C THR A 494 3.76 15.15 -21.57
N ILE A 495 4.28 14.62 -20.46
CA ILE A 495 3.54 14.44 -19.22
C ILE A 495 3.20 15.78 -18.58
N PHE A 496 4.18 16.66 -18.41
CA PHE A 496 4.01 17.97 -17.78
C PHE A 496 2.96 18.84 -18.50
N ASN A 497 2.89 18.74 -19.83
CA ASN A 497 1.88 19.46 -20.60
C ASN A 497 0.44 19.01 -20.31
N GLU A 498 0.23 17.77 -19.91
CA GLU A 498 -1.11 17.25 -19.56
C GLU A 498 -1.51 17.57 -18.11
N ALA A 499 -0.56 17.81 -17.21
CA ALA A 499 -0.81 17.95 -15.76
C ALA A 499 -1.84 19.02 -15.39
N PHE A 500 -1.94 20.09 -16.19
CA PHE A 500 -2.78 21.25 -15.88
C PHE A 500 -3.96 21.43 -16.85
N ASN A 501 -4.18 20.45 -17.75
CA ASN A 501 -5.22 20.54 -18.76
C ASN A 501 -6.60 20.11 -18.23
N TYR A 502 -6.63 19.34 -17.14
CA TYR A 502 -7.84 18.75 -16.58
C TYR A 502 -7.91 19.03 -15.09
N SER A 503 -9.14 19.06 -14.55
CA SER A 503 -9.40 19.25 -13.12
C SER A 503 -9.80 17.95 -12.43
N GLU A 504 -10.45 17.05 -13.16
CA GLU A 504 -11.08 15.86 -12.60
C GLU A 504 -10.97 14.66 -13.54
N ALA A 505 -11.11 13.46 -12.99
CA ALA A 505 -11.34 12.23 -13.73
C ALA A 505 -12.62 11.55 -13.26
N VAL A 506 -13.50 11.19 -14.19
CA VAL A 506 -14.68 10.35 -13.96
C VAL A 506 -14.31 8.92 -14.35
N ILE A 507 -14.38 8.02 -13.40
CA ILE A 507 -14.08 6.61 -13.58
C ILE A 507 -15.38 5.83 -13.64
N THR A 508 -15.68 5.25 -14.80
CA THR A 508 -16.82 4.36 -14.98
C THR A 508 -16.39 2.92 -14.78
N THR A 509 -17.04 2.24 -13.86
CA THR A 509 -16.78 0.83 -13.52
C THR A 509 -18.04 -0.02 -13.72
N ASN A 510 -17.89 -1.34 -13.64
CA ASN A 510 -19.04 -2.27 -13.60
C ASN A 510 -19.88 -2.16 -12.31
N LYS A 511 -19.45 -1.34 -11.31
CA LYS A 511 -20.19 -1.06 -10.06
C LYS A 511 -20.86 0.31 -10.04
N GLY A 512 -20.57 1.18 -11.00
CA GLY A 512 -21.03 2.55 -11.05
C GLY A 512 -19.89 3.52 -11.37
N GLN A 513 -20.13 4.79 -11.10
CA GLN A 513 -19.16 5.86 -11.37
C GLN A 513 -18.68 6.51 -10.07
N PHE A 514 -17.40 6.89 -10.07
CA PHE A 514 -16.85 7.80 -9.08
C PHE A 514 -15.95 8.85 -9.75
N THR A 515 -15.81 10.00 -9.10
CA THR A 515 -15.05 11.14 -9.61
C THR A 515 -14.01 11.55 -8.58
N PHE A 516 -12.78 11.80 -9.02
CA PHE A 516 -11.78 12.43 -8.19
C PHE A 516 -11.20 13.69 -8.85
N GLU A 517 -10.90 14.70 -8.03
CA GLU A 517 -10.16 15.89 -8.41
C GLU A 517 -8.65 15.59 -8.46
N PHE A 518 -7.94 16.25 -9.37
CA PHE A 518 -6.49 16.20 -9.44
C PHE A 518 -5.81 17.21 -8.53
N LEU A 519 -4.61 16.90 -8.06
CA LEU A 519 -3.76 17.73 -7.21
C LEU A 519 -2.43 18.07 -7.94
N PRO A 520 -2.47 18.81 -9.07
CA PRO A 520 -1.28 19.06 -9.88
C PRO A 520 -0.25 19.98 -9.19
N GLU A 521 -0.64 20.75 -8.19
CA GLU A 521 0.25 21.56 -7.36
C GLU A 521 1.13 20.71 -6.43
N VAL A 522 0.72 19.46 -6.17
CA VAL A 522 1.40 18.50 -5.28
C VAL A 522 2.18 17.48 -6.09
N ALA A 523 1.57 16.94 -7.14
CA ALA A 523 2.10 15.84 -7.92
C ALA A 523 1.88 16.05 -9.44
N PRO A 524 2.49 17.09 -10.03
CA PRO A 524 2.27 17.44 -11.44
C PRO A 524 2.64 16.32 -12.42
N ILE A 525 3.69 15.56 -12.14
CA ILE A 525 4.13 14.47 -13.02
C ILE A 525 3.17 13.31 -12.96
N SER A 526 2.71 12.94 -11.78
CA SER A 526 1.75 11.84 -11.59
C SER A 526 0.38 12.17 -12.20
N VAL A 527 -0.13 13.40 -12.00
CA VAL A 527 -1.36 13.89 -12.66
C VAL A 527 -1.21 13.88 -14.17
N GLY A 528 -0.11 14.46 -14.68
CA GLY A 528 0.12 14.52 -16.13
C GLY A 528 0.25 13.13 -16.76
N ASN A 529 0.92 12.20 -16.08
CA ASN A 529 1.06 10.82 -16.51
C ASN A 529 -0.30 10.10 -16.55
N PHE A 530 -1.11 10.25 -15.50
CA PHE A 530 -2.46 9.70 -15.48
C PHE A 530 -3.29 10.23 -16.67
N CYS A 531 -3.31 11.56 -16.88
CA CYS A 531 -4.03 12.18 -17.99
C CYS A 531 -3.51 11.72 -19.37
N TYR A 532 -2.19 11.62 -19.54
CA TYR A 532 -1.59 11.11 -20.76
C TYR A 532 -2.01 9.66 -21.08
N LEU A 533 -2.02 8.78 -20.08
CA LEU A 533 -2.44 7.39 -20.22
C LEU A 533 -3.94 7.27 -20.45
N ALA A 534 -4.77 8.03 -19.73
CA ALA A 534 -6.22 8.06 -19.90
C ALA A 534 -6.62 8.48 -21.33
N LYS A 535 -5.96 9.50 -21.90
CA LYS A 535 -6.16 9.92 -23.31
C LYS A 535 -5.85 8.82 -24.33
N LYS A 536 -5.01 7.87 -23.96
CA LYS A 536 -4.69 6.69 -24.78
C LYS A 536 -5.60 5.50 -24.50
N SER A 537 -6.65 5.70 -23.70
CA SER A 537 -7.54 4.62 -23.25
C SER A 537 -6.80 3.49 -22.51
N TYR A 538 -5.64 3.78 -21.91
CA TYR A 538 -4.79 2.78 -21.27
C TYR A 538 -5.49 2.07 -20.10
N PHE A 539 -6.36 2.79 -19.39
CA PHE A 539 -7.06 2.27 -18.23
C PHE A 539 -8.35 1.50 -18.58
N ASN A 540 -8.79 1.55 -19.84
CA ASN A 540 -10.01 0.86 -20.25
C ASN A 540 -9.83 -0.66 -20.12
N GLU A 541 -10.86 -1.33 -19.62
CA GLU A 541 -10.89 -2.78 -19.34
C GLU A 541 -9.84 -3.26 -18.31
N ASN A 542 -9.17 -2.36 -17.60
CA ASN A 542 -8.26 -2.74 -16.53
C ASN A 542 -9.06 -3.22 -15.32
N SER A 543 -8.66 -4.37 -14.75
CA SER A 543 -9.28 -4.87 -13.53
C SER A 543 -8.73 -4.18 -12.28
N PHE A 544 -9.53 -4.12 -11.23
CA PHE A 544 -9.04 -3.92 -9.87
C PHE A 544 -8.37 -5.22 -9.42
N HIS A 545 -7.12 -5.41 -9.82
CA HIS A 545 -6.36 -6.64 -9.55
C HIS A 545 -6.10 -6.87 -8.06
N ARG A 546 -6.24 -5.83 -7.24
CA ARG A 546 -6.10 -5.90 -5.79
C ARG A 546 -7.20 -5.08 -5.11
N ALA A 547 -8.00 -5.72 -4.27
CA ALA A 547 -8.93 -5.08 -3.35
C ALA A 547 -8.67 -5.64 -1.95
N VAL A 548 -8.24 -4.78 -1.04
CA VAL A 548 -7.99 -5.17 0.36
C VAL A 548 -9.06 -4.50 1.22
N PRO A 549 -9.98 -5.26 1.79
CA PRO A 549 -11.07 -4.74 2.58
C PRO A 549 -10.60 -3.74 3.64
N ASN A 550 -11.28 -2.61 3.76
CA ASN A 550 -10.96 -1.50 4.68
C ASN A 550 -9.55 -0.89 4.49
N PHE A 551 -8.86 -1.14 3.38
CA PHE A 551 -7.55 -0.56 3.09
C PHE A 551 -7.57 0.18 1.76
N VAL A 552 -7.46 -0.52 0.63
CA VAL A 552 -7.37 0.09 -0.70
C VAL A 552 -8.04 -0.79 -1.77
N ILE A 553 -8.46 -0.14 -2.86
CA ILE A 553 -8.62 -0.76 -4.18
C ILE A 553 -7.49 -0.27 -5.08
N GLN A 554 -6.92 -1.16 -5.91
CA GLN A 554 -5.77 -0.86 -6.78
C GLN A 554 -6.02 -1.40 -8.19
N THR A 555 -5.70 -0.57 -9.19
CA THR A 555 -5.86 -0.84 -10.62
C THR A 555 -4.75 -0.18 -11.44
N GLY A 556 -4.92 -0.05 -12.76
CA GLY A 556 -3.98 0.64 -13.65
C GLY A 556 -2.89 -0.27 -14.22
N ASP A 557 -3.04 -1.57 -14.08
CA ASP A 557 -2.23 -2.59 -14.75
C ASP A 557 -3.02 -3.24 -15.89
N SER A 558 -2.62 -2.99 -17.13
CA SER A 558 -3.28 -3.54 -18.32
C SER A 558 -3.18 -5.07 -18.44
N THR A 559 -2.26 -5.69 -17.70
CA THR A 559 -2.12 -7.16 -17.63
C THR A 559 -2.99 -7.79 -16.55
N SER A 560 -3.57 -6.99 -15.66
CA SER A 560 -4.37 -7.42 -14.50
C SER A 560 -3.64 -8.37 -13.53
N THR A 561 -2.31 -8.35 -13.54
CA THR A 561 -1.46 -9.21 -12.69
C THR A 561 -0.99 -8.51 -11.42
N GLY A 562 -0.99 -7.18 -11.40
CA GLY A 562 -0.38 -6.33 -10.38
C GLY A 562 1.10 -6.00 -10.67
N TRP A 563 1.66 -6.52 -11.78
CA TRP A 563 3.07 -6.37 -12.15
C TRP A 563 3.28 -5.58 -13.44
N GLY A 564 2.22 -5.31 -14.20
CA GLY A 564 2.30 -4.57 -15.45
C GLY A 564 2.35 -3.07 -15.23
N GLY A 565 2.88 -2.37 -16.24
CA GLY A 565 3.03 -0.92 -16.27
C GLY A 565 3.06 -0.37 -17.70
N PRO A 566 3.31 0.95 -17.86
CA PRO A 566 3.27 1.61 -19.16
C PRO A 566 4.56 1.44 -19.99
N GLY A 567 5.53 0.66 -19.49
CA GLY A 567 6.84 0.46 -20.11
C GLY A 567 7.87 1.54 -19.75
N TYR A 568 7.56 2.40 -18.78
CA TYR A 568 8.46 3.42 -18.22
C TYR A 568 8.06 3.73 -16.79
N ASP A 569 8.99 4.32 -16.04
CA ASP A 569 8.78 4.79 -14.67
C ASP A 569 8.73 6.32 -14.61
N ILE A 570 8.01 6.83 -13.62
CA ILE A 570 8.01 8.24 -13.26
C ILE A 570 8.52 8.41 -11.82
N ILE A 571 8.84 9.66 -11.49
CA ILE A 571 9.36 10.01 -10.18
C ILE A 571 8.27 9.92 -9.10
N SER A 572 8.69 9.61 -7.87
CA SER A 572 7.88 9.82 -6.67
C SER A 572 7.78 11.31 -6.35
N GLU A 573 6.57 11.77 -6.03
CA GLU A 573 6.25 13.15 -5.62
C GLU A 573 5.65 13.13 -4.21
N PHE A 574 6.51 12.85 -3.22
CA PHE A 574 6.08 12.79 -1.83
C PHE A 574 5.67 14.15 -1.30
N SER A 575 4.58 14.20 -0.56
CA SER A 575 4.02 15.40 0.03
C SER A 575 3.55 15.17 1.47
N SER A 576 3.12 16.23 2.14
CA SER A 576 2.52 16.17 3.48
C SER A 576 1.03 15.80 3.50
N TYR A 577 0.42 15.59 2.33
CA TYR A 577 -0.98 15.18 2.22
C TYR A 577 -1.21 13.82 2.89
N PRO A 578 -2.32 13.65 3.62
CA PRO A 578 -2.62 12.38 4.29
C PRO A 578 -3.21 11.35 3.33
N PHE A 579 -3.05 10.07 3.63
CA PHE A 579 -3.77 8.98 2.99
C PHE A 579 -5.05 8.65 3.79
N GLU A 580 -6.00 9.58 3.80
CA GLU A 580 -7.34 9.43 4.35
C GLU A 580 -8.30 8.78 3.34
N THR A 581 -9.53 8.47 3.78
CA THR A 581 -10.59 7.93 2.92
C THR A 581 -10.74 8.78 1.65
N GLY A 582 -10.74 8.13 0.49
CA GLY A 582 -10.95 8.76 -0.81
C GLY A 582 -9.71 9.42 -1.43
N PHE A 583 -8.55 9.47 -0.73
CA PHE A 583 -7.33 9.91 -1.40
C PHE A 583 -6.86 8.88 -2.43
N VAL A 584 -6.33 9.39 -3.54
CA VAL A 584 -5.83 8.62 -4.67
C VAL A 584 -4.31 8.73 -4.71
N GLY A 585 -3.63 7.59 -4.72
CA GLY A 585 -2.17 7.53 -4.73
C GLY A 585 -1.62 6.65 -5.84
N MET A 586 -0.34 6.89 -6.21
CA MET A 586 0.41 6.03 -7.14
C MET A 586 0.96 4.82 -6.39
N ALA A 587 0.77 3.64 -6.98
CA ALA A 587 1.44 2.42 -6.52
C ALA A 587 2.89 2.41 -6.99
N SER A 588 3.80 1.87 -6.16
CA SER A 588 5.23 1.79 -6.48
C SER A 588 5.88 0.57 -5.84
N ALA A 589 6.96 0.09 -6.44
CA ALA A 589 7.88 -0.93 -5.90
C ALA A 589 9.07 -0.29 -5.14
N GLY A 590 8.94 0.97 -4.77
CA GLY A 590 9.95 1.80 -4.11
C GLY A 590 10.00 3.21 -4.70
N LYS A 591 10.93 4.04 -4.20
CA LYS A 591 11.06 5.42 -4.68
C LYS A 591 11.40 5.45 -6.18
N ASP A 592 10.71 6.31 -6.94
CA ASP A 592 10.94 6.57 -8.37
C ASP A 592 10.67 5.34 -9.27
N THR A 593 9.69 4.51 -8.90
CA THR A 593 9.24 3.35 -9.66
C THR A 593 7.74 3.38 -9.95
N GLU A 594 7.10 4.54 -9.81
CA GLU A 594 5.70 4.72 -10.18
C GLU A 594 5.55 4.56 -11.70
N GLY A 595 4.41 4.01 -12.13
CA GLY A 595 4.11 3.80 -13.54
C GLY A 595 2.68 4.19 -13.87
N SER A 596 1.84 3.19 -14.11
CA SER A 596 0.41 3.39 -14.39
C SER A 596 -0.51 2.95 -13.27
N GLN A 597 -0.01 2.18 -12.30
CA GLN A 597 -0.86 1.64 -11.23
C GLN A 597 -1.19 2.71 -10.19
N TRP A 598 -2.46 2.78 -9.79
CA TRP A 598 -2.97 3.70 -8.80
C TRP A 598 -3.97 3.02 -7.86
N PHE A 599 -4.15 3.60 -6.68
CA PHE A 599 -5.05 3.07 -5.66
C PHE A 599 -5.92 4.16 -5.04
N VAL A 600 -7.08 3.76 -4.50
CA VAL A 600 -7.98 4.62 -3.74
C VAL A 600 -8.11 4.08 -2.32
N MET A 601 -8.07 5.00 -1.35
CA MET A 601 -8.15 4.65 0.07
C MET A 601 -9.58 4.37 0.52
N HIS A 602 -9.78 3.27 1.25
CA HIS A 602 -11.03 3.01 1.97
C HIS A 602 -11.07 3.70 3.34
N ASN A 603 -9.91 3.91 3.96
CA ASN A 603 -9.81 4.45 5.31
C ASN A 603 -8.48 5.18 5.50
N PHE A 604 -8.27 5.83 6.66
CA PHE A 604 -7.05 6.54 6.96
C PHE A 604 -5.93 5.61 7.44
N TYR A 605 -4.81 5.61 6.71
CA TYR A 605 -3.63 4.82 7.03
C TYR A 605 -2.36 5.69 7.04
N PRO A 606 -2.04 6.35 8.17
CA PRO A 606 -0.93 7.30 8.27
C PRO A 606 0.44 6.75 7.87
N HIS A 607 0.66 5.44 7.94
CA HIS A 607 1.95 4.85 7.53
C HIS A 607 2.26 4.95 6.03
N LEU A 608 1.26 5.28 5.20
CA LEU A 608 1.45 5.57 3.78
C LEU A 608 1.89 7.02 3.56
N ASN A 609 1.58 7.92 4.52
CA ASN A 609 1.93 9.33 4.42
C ASN A 609 3.42 9.48 4.14
N THR A 610 3.77 10.43 3.30
CA THR A 610 5.14 10.76 2.92
C THR A 610 5.95 9.65 2.22
N ASN A 611 5.39 8.45 2.04
CA ASN A 611 6.04 7.28 1.44
C ASN A 611 5.45 6.89 0.08
N TYR A 612 4.29 7.45 -0.27
CA TYR A 612 3.63 7.29 -1.57
C TYR A 612 3.20 8.65 -2.11
N THR A 613 3.08 8.75 -3.42
CA THR A 613 2.61 9.96 -4.10
C THR A 613 1.08 10.05 -4.01
N VAL A 614 0.57 11.14 -3.43
CA VAL A 614 -0.85 11.52 -3.50
C VAL A 614 -1.03 12.42 -4.70
N PHE A 615 -1.97 12.11 -5.62
CA PHE A 615 -2.20 12.92 -6.81
C PHE A 615 -3.67 13.28 -7.08
N GLY A 616 -4.60 12.79 -6.25
CA GLY A 616 -6.02 13.09 -6.37
C GLY A 616 -6.82 12.78 -5.11
N LYS A 617 -8.09 13.19 -5.11
CA LYS A 617 -9.04 12.96 -4.02
C LYS A 617 -10.45 12.76 -4.55
N ILE A 618 -11.16 11.76 -4.08
CA ILE A 618 -12.57 11.50 -4.43
C ILE A 618 -13.42 12.70 -4.00
N ILE A 619 -14.21 13.21 -4.94
CA ILE A 619 -15.20 14.27 -4.71
C ILE A 619 -16.64 13.76 -4.87
N ASN A 620 -16.81 12.62 -5.55
CA ASN A 620 -18.12 11.98 -5.70
C ASN A 620 -17.97 10.47 -5.90
N GLY A 621 -18.92 9.68 -5.38
CA GLY A 621 -18.98 8.24 -5.62
C GLY A 621 -18.10 7.39 -4.71
N GLN A 622 -17.72 7.87 -3.50
CA GLN A 622 -17.02 7.04 -2.52
C GLN A 622 -17.76 5.74 -2.20
N ASN A 623 -19.09 5.77 -2.20
CA ASN A 623 -19.92 4.58 -2.01
C ASN A 623 -19.72 3.54 -3.13
N VAL A 624 -19.40 3.95 -4.37
CA VAL A 624 -19.04 3.01 -5.44
C VAL A 624 -17.68 2.37 -5.15
N VAL A 625 -16.68 3.18 -4.74
CA VAL A 625 -15.35 2.69 -4.32
C VAL A 625 -15.47 1.65 -3.21
N ASP A 626 -16.36 1.88 -2.24
CA ASP A 626 -16.60 1.02 -1.08
C ASP A 626 -17.24 -0.35 -1.45
N PHE A 627 -17.79 -0.49 -2.66
CA PHE A 627 -18.39 -1.74 -3.18
C PHE A 627 -17.55 -2.44 -4.26
N ILE A 628 -16.42 -1.86 -4.66
CA ILE A 628 -15.49 -2.51 -5.60
C ILE A 628 -14.82 -3.68 -4.91
N ASP A 629 -14.83 -4.82 -5.59
CA ASP A 629 -14.13 -6.05 -5.20
C ASP A 629 -13.03 -6.38 -6.21
N GLN A 630 -12.17 -7.34 -5.88
CA GLN A 630 -11.14 -7.83 -6.78
C GLN A 630 -11.77 -8.37 -8.07
N ASP A 631 -11.12 -8.07 -9.19
CA ASP A 631 -11.54 -8.41 -10.55
C ASP A 631 -12.77 -7.61 -11.08
N ASP A 632 -13.30 -6.63 -10.33
CA ASP A 632 -14.15 -5.59 -10.92
C ASP A 632 -13.33 -4.78 -11.93
N VAL A 633 -14.01 -4.10 -12.88
CA VAL A 633 -13.36 -3.56 -14.08
C VAL A 633 -13.62 -2.06 -14.23
N VAL A 634 -12.56 -1.31 -14.59
CA VAL A 634 -12.67 0.05 -15.13
C VAL A 634 -13.14 -0.05 -16.58
N ILE A 635 -14.34 0.40 -16.88
CA ILE A 635 -14.90 0.37 -18.25
C ILE A 635 -14.23 1.47 -19.09
N PHE A 636 -14.20 2.72 -18.59
CA PHE A 636 -13.46 3.82 -19.21
C PHE A 636 -13.20 4.95 -18.23
N VAL A 637 -12.28 5.84 -18.60
CA VAL A 637 -11.91 7.06 -17.88
C VAL A 637 -12.21 8.28 -18.74
N GLU A 638 -12.98 9.23 -18.21
CA GLU A 638 -13.26 10.52 -18.81
C GLU A 638 -12.52 11.62 -18.05
N LEU A 639 -11.84 12.51 -18.78
CA LEU A 639 -11.11 13.65 -18.22
C LEU A 639 -11.94 14.93 -18.36
N ILE A 640 -12.18 15.64 -17.26
CA ILE A 640 -12.94 16.89 -17.18
C ILE A 640 -11.97 18.07 -17.08
N LYS A 641 -12.21 19.14 -17.90
CA LYS A 641 -11.39 20.35 -17.94
C LYS A 641 -11.67 21.31 -16.81
#